data_24ffd166ef5b2f841baae82db1158b79
#
_entry.id   24ffd166ef5b2f841baae82db1158b79
#
_cell.length_a   1.000
_cell.length_b   1.000
_cell.length_c   1.000
_cell.angle_alpha   90.00
_cell.angle_beta   90.00
_cell.angle_gamma   90.00
#
_symmetry.space_group_name_H-M   'P 1'
#
loop_
_entity.id
_entity.type
_entity.pdbx_description
1 polymer ?
#
loop_
_entity_poly.entity_id
_entity_poly.type
_entity_poly.pdbx_seq_one_letter_code
_entity_poly.pdbx_strand_id
1 'polypeptide(L)'
;MFCYQRKYYSEVEVVNSVDQLDEILNDPELMKQTQACKEAHDAGDKKRYDELKRELPMFCFSAASFDRTKKREKDGTEGPLGYWRVQEAAHLNGLCVLDLDHLDKDPVFLWSDICERYNKLQSQTLYKWDIHWVFVTPSTWGLKIVFTADPEVGNLADNQAAFSKALGVVNDKSIKDASRGQFITPASYTLFIDKEKLINYYDEEYEKLFGEDYRQGSSSPKKTKDVDADVVGCHVGDDHPDGAVHSDGGADGNQPLKLEDIKYGNTPVAEIFERYTQRYGTPITGDRHRTLIKVAGHLRYLVDNSTSKLKVAIRAIPWVRQWEDKEKNAGEINDIVRDACKLPMWREIPRAVKAILPADCDMHPGGDEVAGDARTSANQADSREIWDRLQPLLEGDPLYAVCTAHLPDENKMAGIFAAGGMFCTLATRVHYLHYDGRQHRMNPQVTIIGEPASGKSFVDDLDEAIMSIMRAADEPGRRAEREYKKEQKKRRTSNKAAKGEQQLKEPEECIRYIPSRTSNAVFYRRQQNAKEMVEGEVIPLHLYTFDSELDSSVTAQSGGTWIGKHDLELKAFHNEKSGVDYANADSVNEVITVFWNQVITGTDVSLAKKINMRNINDGLCSRIAIIRMTDDEFSMIDKGQAKQIDKTFVDLQKWGEFFDKLKGELFIPKLVNHVYDLCEKAANVAKAKDDKVLNYFRKRAVFYAEWFTIPRILARHWLENKDKKNFNIMKPVIKKSDLDFAELVFDTVIYYQDLFFGKMLEDCWQNGKNEFAVRRQLHTSRNEGMFDTLPKEFSVNVAAKILNINYSAASSQLNRWAQRNMIVKEGKGVWKKVS
;
A
#
# COMPACT_ATOMS: atom_id res chain seq x y z
N MET A 1 30.80 3.27 16.62
CA MET A 1 30.89 4.33 17.65
C MET A 1 30.56 5.67 17.04
N PHE A 2 29.77 6.51 17.75
CA PHE A 2 29.44 7.89 17.38
C PHE A 2 29.14 8.69 18.65
N CYS A 3 28.96 10.01 18.52
CA CYS A 3 28.85 10.88 19.67
C CYS A 3 27.42 11.30 19.99
N TYR A 4 27.12 11.49 21.27
CA TYR A 4 25.87 11.92 21.85
C TYR A 4 26.02 13.25 22.59
N GLN A 5 25.08 14.15 22.43
CA GLN A 5 25.02 15.41 23.18
C GLN A 5 23.59 15.56 23.77
N ARG A 6 23.54 15.55 25.11
CA ARG A 6 22.26 15.59 25.82
C ARG A 6 21.48 16.89 25.64
N LYS A 7 22.20 18.01 25.56
CA LYS A 7 21.62 19.36 25.30
C LYS A 7 22.57 20.12 24.42
N TYR A 8 22.05 21.09 23.66
CA TYR A 8 22.80 21.87 22.68
C TYR A 8 24.14 22.46 23.17
N TYR A 9 24.25 22.71 24.46
CA TYR A 9 25.44 23.31 25.08
C TYR A 9 26.15 22.38 26.08
N SER A 10 25.80 21.08 26.19
CA SER A 10 26.49 20.14 27.05
C SER A 10 27.73 19.57 26.36
N GLU A 11 28.63 18.96 27.17
CA GLU A 11 29.70 18.15 26.61
C GLU A 11 29.19 16.95 25.83
N VAL A 12 30.05 16.43 24.98
CA VAL A 12 29.76 15.28 24.12
C VAL A 12 30.22 14.00 24.81
N GLU A 13 29.37 12.96 24.72
CA GLU A 13 29.67 11.62 25.23
C GLU A 13 29.74 10.65 24.03
N VAL A 14 30.57 9.60 24.12
CA VAL A 14 30.67 8.56 23.08
C VAL A 14 29.64 7.48 23.34
N VAL A 15 28.86 7.10 22.33
CA VAL A 15 27.95 5.97 22.35
C VAL A 15 28.68 4.75 21.81
N ASN A 16 28.91 3.74 22.67
CA ASN A 16 29.73 2.57 22.34
C ASN A 16 29.04 1.23 22.66
N SER A 17 27.79 1.24 23.13
CA SER A 17 27.04 0.02 23.38
C SER A 17 25.59 0.14 22.91
N VAL A 18 24.98 -1.01 22.55
CA VAL A 18 23.57 -1.09 22.18
C VAL A 18 22.68 -0.74 23.36
N ASP A 19 23.03 -1.15 24.56
CA ASP A 19 22.24 -0.85 25.77
C ASP A 19 22.16 0.66 26.05
N GLN A 20 23.29 1.38 25.88
CA GLN A 20 23.34 2.85 26.02
C GLN A 20 22.44 3.53 24.94
N LEU A 21 22.51 3.04 23.72
CA LEU A 21 21.64 3.55 22.63
C LEU A 21 20.16 3.31 22.94
N ASP A 22 19.82 2.12 23.46
CA ASP A 22 18.46 1.78 23.83
C ASP A 22 17.94 2.61 25.00
N GLU A 23 18.78 2.89 25.97
CA GLU A 23 18.46 3.77 27.11
C GLU A 23 18.12 5.19 26.63
N ILE A 24 18.91 5.74 25.70
CA ILE A 24 18.67 7.06 25.11
C ILE A 24 17.38 7.09 24.29
N LEU A 25 17.15 6.09 23.44
CA LEU A 25 15.99 6.08 22.53
C LEU A 25 14.64 5.78 23.22
N ASN A 26 14.69 5.15 24.39
CA ASN A 26 13.49 4.83 25.18
C ASN A 26 13.30 5.78 26.38
N ASP A 27 14.06 6.87 26.47
CA ASP A 27 13.89 7.89 27.51
C ASP A 27 12.48 8.52 27.42
N PRO A 28 11.64 8.43 28.46
CA PRO A 28 10.31 9.04 28.47
C PRO A 28 10.32 10.55 28.24
N GLU A 29 11.37 11.25 28.67
CA GLU A 29 11.49 12.68 28.44
C GLU A 29 11.73 13.02 26.98
N LEU A 30 12.52 12.22 26.25
CA LEU A 30 12.70 12.35 24.80
C LEU A 30 11.37 12.18 24.06
N MET A 31 10.53 11.23 24.48
CA MET A 31 9.19 11.02 23.91
C MET A 31 8.32 12.26 24.10
N LYS A 32 8.28 12.80 25.32
CA LYS A 32 7.48 13.98 25.66
C LYS A 32 7.93 15.22 24.90
N GLN A 33 9.26 15.44 24.82
CA GLN A 33 9.84 16.58 24.09
C GLN A 33 9.58 16.48 22.60
N THR A 34 9.71 15.28 22.00
CA THR A 34 9.41 15.05 20.58
C THR A 34 7.94 15.29 20.27
N GLN A 35 7.03 14.83 21.14
CA GLN A 35 5.60 15.06 21.00
C GLN A 35 5.24 16.56 21.07
N ALA A 36 5.86 17.31 21.98
CA ALA A 36 5.67 18.76 22.07
C ALA A 36 6.19 19.50 20.82
N CYS A 37 7.30 19.06 20.24
CA CYS A 37 7.82 19.58 18.98
C CYS A 37 6.80 19.32 17.83
N LYS A 38 6.27 18.13 17.74
CA LYS A 38 5.24 17.78 16.76
C LYS A 38 3.99 18.66 16.89
N GLU A 39 3.48 18.81 18.09
CA GLU A 39 2.29 19.63 18.36
C GLU A 39 2.50 21.11 17.98
N ALA A 40 3.67 21.67 18.28
CA ALA A 40 4.01 23.04 17.89
C ALA A 40 4.14 23.19 16.36
N HIS A 41 4.71 22.18 15.70
CA HIS A 41 4.80 22.15 14.24
C HIS A 41 3.43 22.06 13.59
N ASP A 42 2.56 21.15 14.04
CA ASP A 42 1.22 20.92 13.51
C ASP A 42 0.30 22.13 13.75
N ALA A 43 0.56 22.89 14.82
CA ALA A 43 -0.10 24.17 15.10
C ALA A 43 0.41 25.35 14.23
N GLY A 44 1.48 25.13 13.45
CA GLY A 44 2.12 26.21 12.65
C GLY A 44 2.91 27.21 13.48
N ASP A 45 3.15 26.95 14.78
CA ASP A 45 3.94 27.81 15.65
C ASP A 45 5.45 27.54 15.49
N LYS A 46 6.01 28.10 14.43
CA LYS A 46 7.43 27.94 14.09
C LYS A 46 8.36 28.39 15.21
N LYS A 47 8.03 29.49 15.91
CA LYS A 47 8.88 30.00 17.00
C LYS A 47 8.92 28.99 18.15
N ARG A 48 7.79 28.51 18.58
CA ARG A 48 7.68 27.52 19.64
C ARG A 48 8.35 26.19 19.25
N TYR A 49 8.16 25.77 18.01
CA TYR A 49 8.84 24.59 17.46
C TYR A 49 10.37 24.71 17.52
N ASP A 50 10.93 25.84 17.07
CA ASP A 50 12.37 26.09 17.07
C ASP A 50 12.95 26.13 18.51
N GLU A 51 12.20 26.65 19.48
CA GLU A 51 12.56 26.67 20.89
C GLU A 51 12.61 25.23 21.46
N LEU A 52 11.55 24.45 21.26
CA LEU A 52 11.43 23.08 21.74
C LEU A 52 12.47 22.16 21.08
N LYS A 53 12.72 22.31 19.79
CA LYS A 53 13.69 21.53 19.04
C LYS A 53 15.12 21.69 19.61
N ARG A 54 15.49 22.87 20.16
CA ARG A 54 16.80 23.10 20.78
C ARG A 54 16.99 22.41 22.11
N GLU A 55 15.93 21.98 22.77
CA GLU A 55 15.97 21.20 24.01
C GLU A 55 16.17 19.69 23.75
N LEU A 56 15.96 19.23 22.49
CA LEU A 56 16.15 17.83 22.13
C LEU A 56 17.62 17.45 22.14
N PRO A 57 17.94 16.22 22.56
CA PRO A 57 19.27 15.66 22.43
C PRO A 57 19.65 15.42 20.98
N MET A 58 20.95 15.28 20.72
CA MET A 58 21.50 15.15 19.37
C MET A 58 22.52 14.03 19.28
N PHE A 59 22.64 13.40 18.12
CA PHE A 59 23.79 12.58 17.76
C PHE A 59 24.68 13.28 16.73
N CYS A 60 25.98 13.10 16.86
CA CYS A 60 26.98 13.40 15.84
C CYS A 60 27.42 12.08 15.24
N PHE A 61 26.69 11.62 14.22
CA PHE A 61 26.90 10.30 13.63
C PHE A 61 28.25 10.17 12.95
N SER A 62 28.74 11.21 12.29
CA SER A 62 29.97 11.18 11.51
C SER A 62 31.24 11.41 12.33
N ALA A 63 31.13 11.53 13.66
CA ALA A 63 32.27 11.69 14.57
C ALA A 63 32.31 10.55 15.59
N ALA A 64 33.44 9.82 15.64
CA ALA A 64 33.68 8.78 16.62
C ALA A 64 33.96 9.37 18.03
N SER A 65 34.65 10.50 18.07
CA SER A 65 35.05 11.21 19.32
C SER A 65 35.39 12.66 19.00
N PHE A 66 35.54 13.47 20.05
CA PHE A 66 36.09 14.81 20.01
C PHE A 66 37.27 14.94 20.99
N ASP A 67 38.32 15.63 20.60
CA ASP A 67 39.40 15.98 21.52
C ASP A 67 38.96 17.03 22.55
N ARG A 68 39.67 17.07 23.67
CA ARG A 68 39.42 18.08 24.70
C ARG A 68 39.86 19.46 24.19
N THR A 69 38.90 20.38 24.15
CA THR A 69 39.13 21.78 23.73
C THR A 69 38.55 22.76 24.74
N LYS A 70 38.91 24.02 24.66
CA LYS A 70 38.24 25.08 25.41
C LYS A 70 36.93 25.43 24.73
N LYS A 71 35.85 25.56 25.51
CA LYS A 71 34.55 25.99 24.97
C LYS A 71 34.67 27.40 24.40
N ARG A 72 34.18 27.62 23.19
CA ARG A 72 34.03 28.96 22.62
C ARG A 72 32.72 29.57 23.09
N GLU A 73 32.78 30.61 23.91
CA GLU A 73 31.58 31.34 24.35
C GLU A 73 31.18 32.39 23.30
N LYS A 74 29.89 32.79 23.32
CA LYS A 74 29.32 33.69 22.31
C LYS A 74 29.97 35.10 22.26
N ASP A 75 30.57 35.50 23.38
CA ASP A 75 31.28 36.79 23.53
C ASP A 75 32.76 36.72 23.10
N GLY A 76 33.20 35.55 22.59
CA GLY A 76 34.59 35.31 22.17
C GLY A 76 35.53 34.94 23.30
N THR A 77 35.07 34.81 24.55
CA THR A 77 35.87 34.33 25.68
C THR A 77 36.08 32.83 25.64
N GLU A 78 37.17 32.37 26.21
CA GLU A 78 37.46 30.94 26.39
C GLU A 78 36.72 30.38 27.62
N GLY A 79 35.84 29.40 27.40
CA GLY A 79 35.16 28.68 28.48
C GLY A 79 35.94 27.48 29.01
N PRO A 80 35.30 26.59 29.80
CA PRO A 80 35.94 25.45 30.40
C PRO A 80 36.52 24.46 29.39
N LEU A 81 37.57 23.76 29.81
CA LEU A 81 38.14 22.65 29.02
C LEU A 81 37.28 21.41 29.16
N GLY A 82 36.86 20.86 28.05
CA GLY A 82 35.98 19.70 27.97
C GLY A 82 35.87 19.12 26.57
N TYR A 83 34.97 18.13 26.35
CA TYR A 83 34.70 17.52 25.07
C TYR A 83 33.60 18.29 24.36
N TRP A 84 33.98 19.25 23.53
CA TRP A 84 33.06 20.15 22.86
C TRP A 84 32.93 19.78 21.38
N ARG A 85 31.76 19.96 20.86
CA ARG A 85 31.42 19.68 19.48
C ARG A 85 31.94 20.81 18.57
N VAL A 86 33.20 20.70 18.17
CA VAL A 86 33.90 21.64 17.30
C VAL A 86 34.62 20.87 16.19
N GLN A 87 34.68 21.46 15.01
CA GLN A 87 35.24 20.80 13.80
C GLN A 87 36.69 20.41 13.99
N GLU A 88 37.48 21.27 14.59
CA GLU A 88 38.91 21.07 14.81
C GLU A 88 39.27 19.94 15.78
N ALA A 89 38.29 19.44 16.54
CA ALA A 89 38.46 18.39 17.54
C ALA A 89 37.81 17.06 17.14
N ALA A 90 37.13 16.99 15.99
CA ALA A 90 36.36 15.82 15.58
C ALA A 90 37.24 14.74 14.94
N HIS A 91 37.06 13.47 15.35
CA HIS A 91 37.62 12.30 14.72
C HIS A 91 36.52 11.60 13.91
N LEU A 92 36.72 11.43 12.60
CA LEU A 92 35.74 10.85 11.71
C LEU A 92 35.62 9.33 11.91
N ASN A 93 34.43 8.76 11.70
CA ASN A 93 34.22 7.32 11.82
C ASN A 93 33.78 6.65 10.49
N GLY A 94 33.67 7.42 9.41
CA GLY A 94 33.18 6.93 8.14
C GLY A 94 31.66 6.78 8.04
N LEU A 95 30.87 7.27 9.00
CA LEU A 95 29.41 7.37 8.86
C LEU A 95 29.00 8.71 8.26
N CYS A 96 28.02 8.66 7.37
CA CYS A 96 27.37 9.81 6.75
C CYS A 96 25.88 9.88 7.10
N VAL A 97 25.29 11.07 6.97
CA VAL A 97 23.86 11.27 7.17
C VAL A 97 23.26 12.00 5.97
N LEU A 98 22.18 11.49 5.40
CA LEU A 98 21.28 12.28 4.57
C LEU A 98 20.17 12.86 5.46
N ASP A 99 19.88 14.13 5.26
CA ASP A 99 18.78 14.85 5.91
C ASP A 99 17.79 15.30 4.82
N LEU A 100 16.62 14.70 4.83
CA LEU A 100 15.57 14.96 3.85
C LEU A 100 14.47 15.74 4.55
N ASP A 101 14.58 17.07 4.52
CA ASP A 101 13.62 17.99 5.14
C ASP A 101 12.52 18.42 4.16
N HIS A 102 11.39 18.89 4.70
CA HIS A 102 10.25 19.42 3.94
C HIS A 102 9.71 18.48 2.88
N LEU A 103 9.45 17.24 3.27
CA LEU A 103 8.95 16.20 2.37
C LEU A 103 7.52 16.51 1.91
N ASP A 104 7.28 16.41 0.61
CA ASP A 104 5.93 16.46 0.02
C ASP A 104 5.14 15.16 0.28
N LYS A 105 5.81 14.11 0.74
CA LYS A 105 5.27 12.79 1.05
C LYS A 105 5.51 12.44 2.51
N ASP A 106 4.65 11.61 3.07
CA ASP A 106 4.87 11.01 4.38
C ASP A 106 6.23 10.27 4.41
N PRO A 107 7.09 10.48 5.43
CA PRO A 107 8.41 9.87 5.53
C PRO A 107 8.41 8.34 5.44
N VAL A 108 7.35 7.67 5.91
CA VAL A 108 7.22 6.20 5.85
C VAL A 108 7.08 5.73 4.40
N PHE A 109 6.29 6.45 3.59
CA PHE A 109 6.14 6.12 2.17
C PHE A 109 7.41 6.44 1.38
N LEU A 110 8.06 7.58 1.69
CA LEU A 110 9.35 7.89 1.05
C LEU A 110 10.39 6.82 1.38
N TRP A 111 10.42 6.32 2.62
CA TRP A 111 11.32 5.22 2.99
C TRP A 111 11.04 3.94 2.20
N SER A 112 9.78 3.60 1.97
CA SER A 112 9.41 2.45 1.12
C SER A 112 9.95 2.61 -0.31
N ASP A 113 9.78 3.79 -0.92
CA ASP A 113 10.32 4.12 -2.24
C ASP A 113 11.87 4.05 -2.26
N ILE A 114 12.51 4.49 -1.18
CA ILE A 114 13.98 4.44 -1.02
C ILE A 114 14.44 3.00 -0.87
N CYS A 115 13.76 2.17 -0.08
CA CYS A 115 14.08 0.74 0.07
C CYS A 115 14.13 0.01 -1.27
N GLU A 116 13.17 0.27 -2.15
CA GLU A 116 13.18 -0.33 -3.49
C GLU A 116 14.43 0.06 -4.29
N ARG A 117 14.79 1.34 -4.26
CA ARG A 117 15.99 1.85 -4.97
C ARG A 117 17.28 1.33 -4.33
N TYR A 118 17.32 1.32 -3.00
CA TYR A 118 18.44 0.81 -2.23
C TYR A 118 18.68 -0.69 -2.47
N ASN A 119 17.64 -1.51 -2.49
CA ASN A 119 17.75 -2.93 -2.82
C ASN A 119 18.27 -3.17 -4.25
N LYS A 120 17.88 -2.29 -5.19
CA LYS A 120 18.45 -2.33 -6.56
C LYS A 120 19.93 -1.97 -6.57
N LEU A 121 20.36 -0.99 -5.77
CA LEU A 121 21.77 -0.64 -5.63
C LEU A 121 22.57 -1.79 -5.02
N GLN A 122 22.04 -2.46 -3.99
CA GLN A 122 22.70 -3.61 -3.35
C GLN A 122 22.94 -4.79 -4.29
N SER A 123 22.11 -4.96 -5.32
CA SER A 123 22.26 -6.03 -6.30
C SER A 123 23.33 -5.74 -7.37
N GLN A 124 23.91 -4.53 -7.38
CA GLN A 124 24.95 -4.14 -8.34
C GLN A 124 26.35 -4.47 -7.80
N THR A 125 27.23 -4.88 -8.69
CA THR A 125 28.62 -5.30 -8.36
C THR A 125 29.48 -4.16 -7.80
N LEU A 126 29.04 -2.91 -7.91
CA LEU A 126 29.71 -1.68 -7.44
C LEU A 126 28.99 -1.03 -6.25
N TYR A 127 28.21 -1.81 -5.50
CA TYR A 127 27.52 -1.28 -4.33
C TYR A 127 28.51 -0.91 -3.23
N LYS A 128 28.38 0.31 -2.69
CA LYS A 128 29.40 0.92 -1.82
C LYS A 128 28.87 1.46 -0.47
N TRP A 129 27.55 1.61 -0.31
CA TRP A 129 26.95 2.24 0.87
C TRP A 129 26.01 1.31 1.62
N ASP A 130 26.22 1.13 2.92
CA ASP A 130 25.33 0.40 3.80
C ASP A 130 24.48 1.36 4.65
N ILE A 131 23.16 1.18 4.70
CA ILE A 131 22.28 1.93 5.58
C ILE A 131 22.26 1.24 6.95
N HIS A 132 22.53 2.04 8.01
CA HIS A 132 22.51 1.57 9.40
C HIS A 132 21.29 2.00 10.18
N TRP A 133 20.80 3.22 9.93
CA TRP A 133 19.63 3.74 10.65
C TRP A 133 18.83 4.68 9.77
N VAL A 134 17.48 4.57 9.88
CA VAL A 134 16.54 5.47 9.24
C VAL A 134 15.46 5.85 10.25
N PHE A 135 15.26 7.14 10.46
CA PHE A 135 14.28 7.64 11.43
C PHE A 135 13.64 8.96 10.97
N VAL A 136 12.41 9.17 11.45
CA VAL A 136 11.60 10.35 11.15
C VAL A 136 12.03 11.52 12.05
N THR A 137 12.10 12.72 11.49
CA THR A 137 12.48 13.95 12.23
C THR A 137 11.39 14.40 13.21
N PRO A 138 11.71 15.28 14.20
CA PRO A 138 10.73 15.74 15.20
C PRO A 138 9.50 16.45 14.62
N SER A 139 9.60 17.03 13.43
CA SER A 139 8.45 17.63 12.71
C SER A 139 7.49 16.60 12.12
N THR A 140 7.89 15.34 12.04
CA THR A 140 7.22 14.25 11.28
C THR A 140 7.16 14.46 9.75
N TRP A 141 7.79 15.52 9.21
CA TRP A 141 7.86 15.87 7.78
C TRP A 141 9.28 15.85 7.24
N GLY A 142 10.15 15.06 7.84
CA GLY A 142 11.52 14.85 7.39
C GLY A 142 12.00 13.45 7.72
N LEU A 143 13.07 13.01 7.03
CA LEU A 143 13.66 11.68 7.17
C LEU A 143 15.19 11.81 7.27
N LYS A 144 15.79 11.08 8.18
CA LYS A 144 17.25 10.98 8.28
C LYS A 144 17.69 9.56 7.98
N ILE A 145 18.77 9.45 7.19
CA ILE A 145 19.37 8.16 6.77
C ILE A 145 20.84 8.18 7.15
N VAL A 146 21.24 7.31 8.07
CA VAL A 146 22.64 7.11 8.48
C VAL A 146 23.21 5.93 7.68
N PHE A 147 24.32 6.14 7.00
CA PHE A 147 24.95 5.17 6.10
C PHE A 147 26.48 5.24 6.13
N THR A 148 27.16 4.20 5.59
CA THR A 148 28.62 4.17 5.47
C THR A 148 29.10 5.07 4.35
N ALA A 149 30.17 5.82 4.57
CA ALA A 149 30.90 6.51 3.51
C ALA A 149 31.80 5.52 2.77
N ASP A 150 31.98 5.75 1.48
CA ASP A 150 32.98 5.05 0.66
C ASP A 150 34.19 5.97 0.47
N PRO A 151 35.40 5.59 0.90
CA PRO A 151 36.62 6.38 0.73
C PRO A 151 36.93 6.67 -0.74
N GLU A 152 36.58 5.78 -1.67
CA GLU A 152 36.84 5.97 -3.10
C GLU A 152 35.93 7.04 -3.72
N VAL A 153 34.73 7.26 -3.14
CA VAL A 153 33.81 8.33 -3.57
C VAL A 153 34.31 9.69 -3.12
N GLY A 154 34.98 9.77 -1.95
CA GLY A 154 35.56 10.99 -1.43
C GLY A 154 35.14 11.33 0.01
N ASN A 155 35.07 12.62 0.33
CA ASN A 155 34.74 13.12 1.66
C ASN A 155 33.24 12.97 1.99
N LEU A 156 32.80 13.44 3.20
CA LEU A 156 31.41 13.37 3.64
C LEU A 156 30.43 14.01 2.65
N ALA A 157 30.79 15.18 2.10
CA ALA A 157 29.93 15.90 1.17
C ALA A 157 29.83 15.19 -0.19
N ASP A 158 30.91 14.58 -0.66
CA ASP A 158 30.94 13.80 -1.90
C ASP A 158 30.05 12.55 -1.75
N ASN A 159 30.18 11.81 -0.65
CA ASN A 159 29.37 10.63 -0.35
C ASN A 159 27.87 10.98 -0.21
N GLN A 160 27.53 12.08 0.48
CA GLN A 160 26.15 12.55 0.60
C GLN A 160 25.56 12.90 -0.77
N ALA A 161 26.32 13.60 -1.64
CA ALA A 161 25.88 13.97 -2.98
C ALA A 161 25.68 12.75 -3.87
N ALA A 162 26.63 11.80 -3.85
CA ALA A 162 26.58 10.59 -4.65
C ALA A 162 25.44 9.67 -4.21
N PHE A 163 25.32 9.41 -2.91
CA PHE A 163 24.28 8.51 -2.38
C PHE A 163 22.88 9.10 -2.52
N SER A 164 22.68 10.40 -2.27
CA SER A 164 21.38 11.04 -2.49
C SER A 164 20.95 10.98 -3.96
N LYS A 165 21.91 11.16 -4.90
CA LYS A 165 21.65 10.99 -6.34
C LYS A 165 21.30 9.55 -6.69
N ALA A 166 22.01 8.56 -6.14
CA ALA A 166 21.75 7.13 -6.36
C ALA A 166 20.36 6.72 -5.85
N LEU A 167 19.96 7.26 -4.69
CA LEU A 167 18.62 7.04 -4.12
C LEU A 167 17.53 7.89 -4.79
N GLY A 168 17.89 8.85 -5.66
CA GLY A 168 16.95 9.77 -6.29
C GLY A 168 16.20 10.67 -5.29
N VAL A 169 16.91 11.14 -4.24
CA VAL A 169 16.37 12.03 -3.20
C VAL A 169 17.14 13.35 -3.15
N VAL A 170 16.50 14.38 -2.61
CA VAL A 170 17.14 15.70 -2.41
C VAL A 170 17.62 15.81 -0.98
N ASN A 171 18.93 15.86 -0.76
CA ASN A 171 19.56 16.05 0.55
C ASN A 171 19.73 17.54 0.86
N ASP A 172 19.57 17.91 2.15
CA ASP A 172 19.93 19.26 2.61
C ASP A 172 21.45 19.49 2.43
N LYS A 173 21.80 20.38 1.51
CA LYS A 173 23.19 20.72 1.20
C LYS A 173 23.94 21.43 2.34
N SER A 174 23.27 21.78 3.43
CA SER A 174 23.90 22.42 4.60
C SER A 174 24.62 21.43 5.52
N ILE A 175 24.38 20.12 5.36
CA ILE A 175 24.95 19.06 6.21
C ILE A 175 26.27 18.57 5.63
N LYS A 176 27.30 19.38 5.73
CA LYS A 176 28.66 19.04 5.26
C LYS A 176 29.66 18.88 6.40
N ASP A 177 29.19 19.04 7.63
CA ASP A 177 30.00 19.13 8.82
C ASP A 177 29.75 17.93 9.72
N ALA A 178 30.79 17.09 9.97
CA ALA A 178 30.71 15.93 10.85
C ALA A 178 30.43 16.29 12.31
N SER A 179 30.82 17.51 12.73
CA SER A 179 30.51 18.03 14.06
C SER A 179 29.06 18.48 14.21
N ARG A 180 28.25 18.48 13.10
CA ARG A 180 26.86 18.89 13.16
C ARG A 180 26.00 17.87 13.88
N GLY A 181 25.39 18.27 15.00
CA GLY A 181 24.43 17.43 15.73
C GLY A 181 23.13 17.23 14.98
N GLN A 182 22.66 16.01 14.95
CA GLN A 182 21.39 15.61 14.40
C GLN A 182 20.40 15.39 15.55
N PHE A 183 19.33 16.17 15.61
CA PHE A 183 18.29 15.98 16.62
C PHE A 183 17.68 14.58 16.48
N ILE A 184 17.57 13.89 17.59
CA ILE A 184 17.08 12.52 17.65
C ILE A 184 15.62 12.46 18.05
N THR A 185 15.00 11.34 17.73
CA THR A 185 13.62 11.04 18.06
C THR A 185 13.55 9.68 18.76
N PRO A 186 12.50 9.40 19.54
CA PRO A 186 12.35 8.13 20.26
C PRO A 186 12.37 6.90 19.32
N ALA A 187 12.59 5.73 19.90
CA ALA A 187 12.61 4.46 19.18
C ALA A 187 11.36 4.24 18.28
N SER A 188 10.19 4.76 18.69
CA SER A 188 8.94 4.68 17.92
C SER A 188 8.95 5.44 16.59
N TYR A 189 9.91 6.36 16.36
CA TYR A 189 10.11 7.11 15.11
C TYR A 189 11.13 6.45 14.19
N THR A 190 11.70 5.31 14.59
CA THR A 190 12.66 4.55 13.80
C THR A 190 11.93 3.70 12.76
N LEU A 191 12.33 3.81 11.50
CA LEU A 191 11.80 3.00 10.39
C LEU A 191 12.68 1.79 10.10
N PHE A 192 14.01 1.93 10.29
CA PHE A 192 15.00 0.86 10.15
C PHE A 192 16.19 1.15 11.05
N ILE A 193 16.76 0.15 11.71
CA ILE A 193 18.02 0.26 12.45
C ILE A 193 18.71 -1.10 12.56
N ASP A 194 20.00 -1.13 12.24
CA ASP A 194 20.92 -2.21 12.57
C ASP A 194 21.86 -1.74 13.70
N LYS A 195 21.43 -1.90 14.94
CA LYS A 195 22.11 -1.37 16.12
C LYS A 195 23.52 -1.93 16.29
N GLU A 196 23.70 -3.23 16.06
CA GLU A 196 25.00 -3.90 16.19
C GLU A 196 26.01 -3.37 15.17
N LYS A 197 25.62 -3.26 13.90
CA LYS A 197 26.47 -2.68 12.88
C LYS A 197 26.78 -1.21 13.16
N LEU A 198 25.77 -0.42 13.53
CA LEU A 198 25.91 1.00 13.79
C LEU A 198 26.89 1.29 14.92
N ILE A 199 26.79 0.57 16.03
CA ILE A 199 27.65 0.78 17.21
C ILE A 199 29.09 0.29 16.95
N ASN A 200 29.25 -0.82 16.25
CA ASN A 200 30.55 -1.44 15.99
C ASN A 200 31.26 -0.84 14.76
N TYR A 201 30.58 0.02 13.99
CA TYR A 201 31.16 0.60 12.80
C TYR A 201 32.19 1.68 13.14
N TYR A 202 33.38 1.54 12.61
CA TYR A 202 34.45 2.52 12.59
C TYR A 202 35.42 2.22 11.43
N ASP A 203 35.62 3.20 10.58
CA ASP A 203 36.53 3.12 9.43
C ASP A 203 37.78 3.95 9.69
N GLU A 204 38.86 3.26 10.11
CA GLU A 204 40.16 3.89 10.40
C GLU A 204 40.82 4.45 9.13
N GLU A 205 40.59 3.84 7.98
CA GLU A 205 41.10 4.32 6.69
C GLU A 205 40.44 5.63 6.29
N TYR A 206 39.13 5.73 6.51
CA TYR A 206 38.38 6.98 6.26
C TYR A 206 38.89 8.14 7.12
N GLU A 207 39.16 7.90 8.41
CA GLU A 207 39.75 8.91 9.31
C GLU A 207 41.14 9.33 8.83
N LYS A 208 42.00 8.40 8.42
CA LYS A 208 43.35 8.70 7.87
C LYS A 208 43.31 9.53 6.59
N LEU A 209 42.35 9.28 5.73
CA LEU A 209 42.27 9.95 4.43
C LEU A 209 41.65 11.35 4.49
N PHE A 210 40.66 11.54 5.37
CA PHE A 210 39.83 12.75 5.37
C PHE A 210 39.80 13.52 6.69
N GLY A 211 40.20 12.91 7.80
CA GLY A 211 40.08 13.50 9.13
C GLY A 211 40.92 14.76 9.32
N GLU A 212 42.16 14.77 8.83
CA GLU A 212 43.06 15.94 8.98
C GLU A 212 42.57 17.11 8.12
N ASP A 213 42.22 16.86 6.85
CA ASP A 213 41.64 17.87 5.94
C ASP A 213 40.35 18.46 6.51
N TYR A 214 39.53 17.60 7.11
CA TYR A 214 38.25 18.04 7.75
C TYR A 214 38.53 18.95 8.94
N ARG A 215 39.46 18.61 9.87
CA ARG A 215 39.82 19.44 11.01
C ARG A 215 40.42 20.79 10.60
N GLN A 216 41.06 20.88 9.44
CA GLN A 216 41.61 22.11 8.89
C GLN A 216 40.58 22.99 8.15
N GLY A 217 39.29 22.60 8.18
CA GLY A 217 38.19 23.39 7.59
C GLY A 217 37.81 23.03 6.17
N SER A 218 38.32 21.93 5.62
CA SER A 218 38.03 21.48 4.24
C SER A 218 36.80 20.57 4.19
N SER A 219 35.61 21.13 4.50
CA SER A 219 34.33 20.42 4.39
C SER A 219 33.60 20.65 3.05
N SER A 220 34.23 21.36 2.09
CA SER A 220 33.69 21.51 0.74
C SER A 220 34.00 20.28 -0.11
N PRO A 221 33.12 19.90 -1.08
CA PRO A 221 33.43 18.85 -2.03
C PRO A 221 34.82 19.13 -2.65
N LYS A 222 35.76 18.22 -2.55
CA LYS A 222 36.99 18.30 -3.35
C LYS A 222 36.51 18.29 -4.80
N LYS A 223 36.81 19.31 -5.58
CA LYS A 223 36.72 19.26 -7.04
C LYS A 223 37.74 18.23 -7.44
N THR A 224 37.43 16.96 -7.41
CA THR A 224 38.12 15.93 -8.15
C THR A 224 38.01 16.38 -9.60
N LYS A 225 39.14 16.55 -10.25
CA LYS A 225 39.19 16.65 -11.68
C LYS A 225 38.26 15.58 -12.23
N ASP A 226 37.19 16.01 -12.87
CA ASP A 226 36.31 15.21 -13.71
C ASP A 226 36.30 13.70 -13.37
N VAL A 227 35.81 13.37 -12.18
CA VAL A 227 35.12 12.11 -12.04
C VAL A 227 33.74 12.45 -12.59
N ASP A 228 33.64 12.21 -13.89
CA ASP A 228 32.41 12.36 -14.64
C ASP A 228 31.26 11.81 -13.80
N ALA A 229 30.14 12.50 -13.92
CA ALA A 229 28.86 12.12 -13.30
C ALA A 229 28.38 10.69 -13.66
N ASP A 230 29.23 9.92 -14.28
CA ASP A 230 29.02 8.57 -14.82
C ASP A 230 29.39 7.42 -13.86
N VAL A 231 30.06 7.68 -12.74
CA VAL A 231 30.46 6.58 -11.82
C VAL A 231 29.31 6.11 -10.92
N VAL A 232 28.19 6.85 -10.84
CA VAL A 232 27.01 6.46 -10.03
C VAL A 232 25.73 6.38 -10.86
N GLY A 233 25.84 6.56 -12.17
CA GLY A 233 24.75 6.24 -13.10
C GLY A 233 24.85 4.76 -13.47
N CYS A 234 23.72 4.05 -13.46
CA CYS A 234 23.62 2.74 -14.05
C CYS A 234 24.32 2.73 -15.42
N HIS A 235 25.55 2.20 -15.50
CA HIS A 235 26.19 1.95 -16.78
C HIS A 235 25.44 0.81 -17.47
N VAL A 236 24.52 1.19 -18.31
CA VAL A 236 24.26 0.46 -19.54
C VAL A 236 25.31 0.99 -20.49
N GLY A 237 26.23 0.12 -20.92
CA GLY A 237 27.45 0.45 -21.63
C GLY A 237 27.26 1.48 -22.73
N ASP A 238 28.04 2.51 -22.67
CA ASP A 238 28.25 3.47 -23.74
C ASP A 238 29.58 3.19 -24.43
N ASP A 239 29.48 3.10 -25.72
CA ASP A 239 30.56 2.97 -26.67
C ASP A 239 31.64 4.03 -26.46
N HIS A 240 32.85 3.59 -26.11
CA HIS A 240 34.05 4.36 -26.34
C HIS A 240 34.39 4.39 -27.84
N PRO A 241 34.73 5.51 -28.42
CA PRO A 241 35.45 5.51 -29.65
C PRO A 241 36.93 5.16 -29.36
N ASP A 242 37.38 4.14 -30.05
CA ASP A 242 38.75 3.70 -30.23
C ASP A 242 39.44 2.88 -29.12
N GLY A 243 39.57 1.60 -29.42
CA GLY A 243 40.75 0.80 -29.22
C GLY A 243 40.71 -0.24 -28.11
N ALA A 244 40.54 -1.44 -28.54
CA ALA A 244 41.02 -2.71 -28.02
C ALA A 244 39.98 -3.77 -27.63
N VAL A 245 39.93 -4.71 -28.45
CA VAL A 245 39.29 -6.02 -28.48
C VAL A 245 39.52 -6.80 -27.20
N HIS A 246 38.43 -7.31 -26.60
CA HIS A 246 38.45 -8.69 -26.11
C HIS A 246 37.17 -9.41 -26.53
N SER A 247 37.40 -10.42 -27.32
CA SER A 247 36.46 -11.39 -27.86
C SER A 247 35.92 -12.30 -26.79
N ASP A 248 34.59 -12.51 -26.82
CA ASP A 248 34.08 -13.83 -26.53
C ASP A 248 33.19 -14.30 -27.69
N GLY A 249 33.48 -15.54 -28.07
CA GLY A 249 33.33 -16.09 -29.38
C GLY A 249 31.86 -16.37 -29.78
N GLY A 250 31.66 -16.11 -31.04
CA GLY A 250 30.46 -16.59 -31.75
C GLY A 250 30.36 -15.91 -33.12
N ALA A 251 31.18 -16.36 -34.04
CA ALA A 251 31.04 -16.39 -35.51
C ALA A 251 30.30 -15.25 -36.25
N ASP A 252 31.04 -14.69 -37.18
CA ASP A 252 30.73 -14.14 -38.47
C ASP A 252 30.20 -12.71 -38.61
N GLY A 253 31.04 -11.90 -39.24
CA GLY A 253 30.65 -11.03 -40.34
C GLY A 253 30.24 -9.63 -39.94
N ASN A 254 31.12 -8.74 -40.19
CA ASN A 254 30.96 -7.28 -40.29
C ASN A 254 29.84 -6.88 -41.29
N GLN A 255 28.56 -7.15 -40.97
CA GLN A 255 27.42 -6.62 -41.70
C GLN A 255 26.65 -5.63 -40.80
N PRO A 256 26.21 -4.49 -41.34
CA PRO A 256 25.38 -3.55 -40.57
C PRO A 256 24.09 -4.25 -40.12
N LEU A 257 23.75 -4.12 -38.87
CA LEU A 257 22.54 -4.66 -38.25
C LEU A 257 21.30 -4.28 -39.09
N LYS A 258 20.56 -5.26 -39.60
CA LYS A 258 19.36 -5.04 -40.38
C LYS A 258 18.13 -5.27 -39.52
N LEU A 259 17.01 -4.60 -39.80
CA LEU A 259 15.74 -4.74 -39.08
C LEU A 259 15.24 -6.19 -39.08
N GLU A 260 15.47 -6.91 -40.14
CA GLU A 260 15.10 -8.32 -40.33
C GLU A 260 15.80 -9.28 -39.36
N ASP A 261 16.96 -8.84 -38.80
CA ASP A 261 17.76 -9.62 -37.84
C ASP A 261 17.30 -9.40 -36.40
N ILE A 262 16.42 -8.40 -36.17
CA ILE A 262 15.93 -8.05 -34.82
C ILE A 262 14.59 -8.78 -34.60
N LYS A 263 14.55 -9.65 -33.57
CA LYS A 263 13.35 -10.40 -33.20
C LYS A 263 12.94 -10.04 -31.78
N TYR A 264 11.63 -10.05 -31.55
CA TYR A 264 11.02 -10.05 -30.23
C TYR A 264 10.31 -11.41 -30.05
N GLY A 265 10.84 -12.23 -29.14
CA GLY A 265 10.49 -13.64 -29.11
C GLY A 265 10.82 -14.32 -30.46
N ASN A 266 9.83 -14.97 -31.06
CA ASN A 266 9.97 -15.60 -32.39
C ASN A 266 9.53 -14.69 -33.54
N THR A 267 8.98 -13.51 -33.28
CA THR A 267 8.41 -12.61 -34.29
C THR A 267 9.44 -11.54 -34.70
N PRO A 268 9.67 -11.34 -36.01
CA PRO A 268 10.49 -10.23 -36.48
C PRO A 268 9.93 -8.88 -36.01
N VAL A 269 10.78 -8.02 -35.45
CA VAL A 269 10.40 -6.70 -34.97
C VAL A 269 9.82 -5.85 -36.13
N ALA A 270 10.24 -6.09 -37.37
CA ALA A 270 9.67 -5.46 -38.57
C ALA A 270 8.15 -5.65 -38.71
N GLU A 271 7.64 -6.85 -38.42
CA GLU A 271 6.21 -7.17 -38.50
C GLU A 271 5.43 -6.45 -37.41
N ILE A 272 5.98 -6.37 -36.19
CA ILE A 272 5.35 -5.66 -35.09
C ILE A 272 5.30 -4.15 -35.36
N PHE A 273 6.37 -3.60 -35.96
CA PHE A 273 6.43 -2.19 -36.41
C PHE A 273 5.39 -1.85 -37.45
N GLU A 274 5.15 -2.73 -38.39
CA GLU A 274 4.13 -2.52 -39.42
C GLU A 274 2.75 -2.40 -38.78
N ARG A 275 2.42 -3.29 -37.84
CA ARG A 275 1.17 -3.22 -37.07
C ARG A 275 1.09 -1.94 -36.23
N TYR A 276 2.19 -1.51 -35.61
CA TYR A 276 2.25 -0.26 -34.87
C TYR A 276 1.94 0.95 -35.76
N THR A 277 2.56 1.02 -36.93
CA THR A 277 2.36 2.12 -37.90
C THR A 277 0.94 2.13 -38.47
N GLN A 278 0.35 0.96 -38.74
CA GLN A 278 -1.05 0.85 -39.19
C GLN A 278 -2.03 1.35 -38.11
N ARG A 279 -1.78 1.06 -36.84
CA ARG A 279 -2.67 1.44 -35.73
C ARG A 279 -2.54 2.92 -35.33
N TYR A 280 -1.36 3.49 -35.31
CA TYR A 280 -1.10 4.83 -34.79
C TYR A 280 -0.88 5.91 -35.86
N GLY A 281 -0.82 5.52 -37.13
CA GLY A 281 -0.77 6.43 -38.28
C GLY A 281 0.52 7.22 -38.45
N THR A 282 0.48 8.18 -39.39
CA THR A 282 1.59 9.10 -39.68
C THR A 282 1.30 10.46 -39.04
N PRO A 283 2.25 11.07 -38.29
CA PRO A 283 2.03 12.34 -37.62
C PRO A 283 1.90 13.51 -38.61
N ILE A 284 1.12 14.52 -38.23
CA ILE A 284 0.98 15.78 -38.97
C ILE A 284 2.30 16.56 -38.92
N THR A 285 2.58 17.31 -39.95
CA THR A 285 3.75 18.21 -40.02
C THR A 285 3.71 19.20 -38.86
N GLY A 286 4.67 19.15 -37.93
CA GLY A 286 4.74 19.91 -36.68
C GLY A 286 4.68 19.05 -35.42
N ASP A 287 4.07 17.87 -35.44
CA ASP A 287 4.00 16.94 -34.32
C ASP A 287 5.02 15.78 -34.38
N ARG A 288 5.92 15.78 -35.38
CA ARG A 288 6.84 14.68 -35.63
C ARG A 288 7.81 14.44 -34.47
N HIS A 289 8.38 15.50 -33.91
CA HIS A 289 9.29 15.41 -32.76
C HIS A 289 8.61 14.76 -31.55
N ARG A 290 7.44 15.26 -31.15
CA ARG A 290 6.67 14.74 -30.01
C ARG A 290 6.22 13.29 -30.22
N THR A 291 5.82 12.96 -31.45
CA THR A 291 5.42 11.62 -31.83
C THR A 291 6.63 10.67 -31.79
N LEU A 292 7.80 11.12 -32.24
CA LEU A 292 9.00 10.27 -32.21
C LEU A 292 9.45 9.96 -30.79
N ILE A 293 9.39 10.91 -29.86
CA ILE A 293 9.65 10.65 -28.42
C ILE A 293 8.75 9.54 -27.89
N LYS A 294 7.45 9.60 -28.21
CA LYS A 294 6.46 8.59 -27.78
C LYS A 294 6.76 7.24 -28.42
N VAL A 295 7.02 7.22 -29.72
CA VAL A 295 7.34 6.00 -30.47
C VAL A 295 8.61 5.35 -29.96
N ALA A 296 9.69 6.11 -29.75
CA ALA A 296 10.94 5.60 -29.20
C ALA A 296 10.74 5.03 -27.77
N GLY A 297 9.98 5.73 -26.93
CA GLY A 297 9.62 5.27 -25.59
C GLY A 297 8.84 3.97 -25.57
N HIS A 298 8.01 3.69 -26.57
CA HIS A 298 7.28 2.44 -26.70
C HIS A 298 8.15 1.31 -27.27
N LEU A 299 8.81 1.58 -28.39
CA LEU A 299 9.49 0.55 -29.18
C LEU A 299 10.80 0.04 -28.56
N ARG A 300 11.40 0.77 -27.63
CA ARG A 300 12.58 0.31 -26.88
C ARG A 300 12.34 -1.01 -26.11
N TYR A 301 11.09 -1.29 -25.75
CA TYR A 301 10.69 -2.54 -25.09
C TYR A 301 10.77 -3.76 -26.00
N LEU A 302 10.71 -3.56 -27.33
CA LEU A 302 10.79 -4.63 -28.33
C LEU A 302 12.22 -4.97 -28.75
N VAL A 303 13.18 -4.15 -28.31
CA VAL A 303 14.59 -4.24 -28.74
C VAL A 303 15.54 -4.32 -27.55
N ASP A 304 15.08 -4.82 -26.41
CA ASP A 304 15.83 -4.99 -25.15
C ASP A 304 16.47 -3.70 -24.64
N ASN A 305 15.82 -2.56 -24.85
CA ASN A 305 16.34 -1.22 -24.54
C ASN A 305 17.71 -0.91 -25.20
N SER A 306 18.05 -1.62 -26.26
CA SER A 306 19.32 -1.44 -26.99
C SER A 306 19.23 -0.23 -27.89
N THR A 307 20.09 0.77 -27.66
CA THR A 307 20.17 2.00 -28.46
C THR A 307 20.50 1.71 -29.93
N SER A 308 21.39 0.73 -30.23
CA SER A 308 21.73 0.33 -31.58
C SER A 308 20.57 -0.33 -32.33
N LYS A 309 19.89 -1.28 -31.70
CA LYS A 309 18.69 -1.93 -32.26
C LYS A 309 17.55 -0.94 -32.44
N LEU A 310 17.31 -0.05 -31.46
CA LEU A 310 16.25 0.97 -31.53
C LEU A 310 16.52 1.99 -32.63
N LYS A 311 17.77 2.40 -32.86
CA LYS A 311 18.15 3.28 -34.01
C LYS A 311 17.77 2.67 -35.35
N VAL A 312 18.05 1.39 -35.55
CA VAL A 312 17.69 0.67 -36.78
C VAL A 312 16.19 0.59 -36.93
N ALA A 313 15.51 0.24 -35.89
CA ALA A 313 14.07 0.10 -35.84
C ALA A 313 13.32 1.40 -36.13
N ILE A 314 13.70 2.50 -35.47
CA ILE A 314 13.07 3.83 -35.64
C ILE A 314 13.23 4.33 -37.07
N ARG A 315 14.43 4.13 -37.68
CA ARG A 315 14.71 4.52 -39.07
C ARG A 315 14.00 3.66 -40.13
N ALA A 316 13.48 2.51 -39.76
CA ALA A 316 12.64 1.70 -40.62
C ALA A 316 11.23 2.27 -40.77
N ILE A 317 10.80 3.18 -39.92
CA ILE A 317 9.48 3.83 -40.02
C ILE A 317 9.48 4.80 -41.20
N PRO A 318 8.56 4.66 -42.17
CA PRO A 318 8.60 5.43 -43.41
C PRO A 318 8.61 6.95 -43.24
N TRP A 319 7.79 7.46 -42.31
CA TRP A 319 7.73 8.91 -42.08
C TRP A 319 8.96 9.46 -41.34
N VAL A 320 9.65 8.65 -40.53
CA VAL A 320 10.91 9.04 -39.87
C VAL A 320 12.01 9.16 -40.88
N ARG A 321 12.13 8.17 -41.78
CA ARG A 321 13.11 8.20 -42.90
C ARG A 321 12.88 9.42 -43.77
N GLN A 322 11.63 9.70 -44.16
CA GLN A 322 11.32 10.89 -44.98
C GLN A 322 11.65 12.19 -44.25
N TRP A 323 11.49 12.22 -42.94
CA TRP A 323 11.82 13.39 -42.10
C TRP A 323 13.34 13.58 -42.00
N GLU A 324 14.09 12.50 -41.78
CA GLU A 324 15.58 12.50 -41.76
C GLU A 324 16.17 13.00 -43.09
N ASP A 325 15.64 12.49 -44.21
CA ASP A 325 16.13 12.82 -45.56
C ASP A 325 15.86 14.28 -45.95
N LYS A 326 14.68 14.81 -45.58
CA LYS A 326 14.26 16.17 -45.97
C LYS A 326 14.88 17.27 -45.11
N GLU A 327 15.02 17.06 -43.81
CA GLU A 327 15.36 18.09 -42.83
C GLU A 327 16.76 17.93 -42.22
N LYS A 328 17.52 16.90 -42.61
CA LYS A 328 18.86 16.56 -42.07
C LYS A 328 18.91 16.41 -40.54
N ASN A 329 17.89 15.87 -39.90
CA ASN A 329 17.74 15.78 -38.44
C ASN A 329 18.32 14.51 -37.83
N ALA A 330 19.34 13.90 -38.46
CA ALA A 330 19.96 12.67 -37.96
C ALA A 330 20.43 12.80 -36.50
N GLY A 331 20.93 13.98 -36.11
CA GLY A 331 21.36 14.28 -34.75
C GLY A 331 20.18 14.22 -33.74
N GLU A 332 19.08 14.89 -34.06
CA GLU A 332 17.89 14.96 -33.24
C GLU A 332 17.27 13.58 -33.03
N ILE A 333 17.16 12.77 -34.09
CA ILE A 333 16.65 11.39 -34.02
C ILE A 333 17.56 10.53 -33.13
N ASN A 334 18.88 10.66 -33.24
CA ASN A 334 19.81 9.93 -32.38
C ASN A 334 19.69 10.34 -30.91
N ASP A 335 19.51 11.62 -30.63
CA ASP A 335 19.34 12.13 -29.26
C ASP A 335 18.04 11.61 -28.64
N ILE A 336 16.92 11.65 -29.36
CA ILE A 336 15.62 11.11 -28.90
C ILE A 336 15.73 9.62 -28.60
N VAL A 337 16.38 8.85 -29.46
CA VAL A 337 16.56 7.40 -29.24
C VAL A 337 17.43 7.12 -28.03
N ARG A 338 18.56 7.84 -27.91
CA ARG A 338 19.44 7.73 -26.75
C ARG A 338 18.72 8.09 -25.45
N ASP A 339 17.97 9.18 -25.45
CA ASP A 339 17.25 9.64 -24.26
C ASP A 339 16.07 8.73 -23.93
N ALA A 340 15.40 8.14 -24.90
CA ALA A 340 14.40 7.11 -24.66
C ALA A 340 14.99 5.87 -23.96
N CYS A 341 16.19 5.42 -24.37
CA CYS A 341 16.84 4.28 -23.75
C CYS A 341 17.40 4.57 -22.34
N LYS A 342 17.62 5.84 -21.97
CA LYS A 342 18.00 6.25 -20.61
C LYS A 342 16.84 6.21 -19.61
N LEU A 343 15.60 6.21 -20.09
CA LEU A 343 14.43 6.14 -19.19
C LEU A 343 14.36 4.76 -18.53
N PRO A 344 13.92 4.67 -17.27
CA PRO A 344 13.78 3.38 -16.59
C PRO A 344 12.83 2.47 -17.37
N MET A 345 13.19 1.19 -17.49
CA MET A 345 12.32 0.16 -18.06
C MET A 345 11.32 -0.27 -16.99
N TRP A 346 10.04 -0.12 -17.26
CA TRP A 346 9.00 -0.71 -16.42
C TRP A 346 8.94 -2.22 -16.69
N ARG A 347 8.58 -3.01 -15.69
CA ARG A 347 8.43 -4.48 -15.85
C ARG A 347 7.35 -4.85 -16.87
N GLU A 348 6.36 -3.99 -17.04
CA GLU A 348 5.27 -4.21 -17.99
C GLU A 348 5.53 -3.45 -19.29
N ILE A 349 5.28 -4.14 -20.40
CA ILE A 349 5.32 -3.55 -21.74
C ILE A 349 4.19 -2.52 -21.85
N PRO A 350 4.44 -1.32 -22.41
CA PRO A 350 3.40 -0.32 -22.62
C PRO A 350 2.19 -0.90 -23.35
N ARG A 351 0.97 -0.57 -22.90
CA ARG A 351 -0.29 -1.07 -23.49
C ARG A 351 -0.34 -0.88 -25.02
N ALA A 352 0.21 0.23 -25.51
CA ALA A 352 0.30 0.52 -26.94
C ALA A 352 1.15 -0.52 -27.71
N VAL A 353 2.14 -1.09 -27.08
CA VAL A 353 2.99 -2.17 -27.64
C VAL A 353 2.29 -3.51 -27.45
N LYS A 354 1.74 -3.78 -26.29
CA LYS A 354 1.02 -5.03 -25.98
C LYS A 354 -0.15 -5.25 -26.95
N ALA A 355 -0.85 -4.20 -27.31
CA ALA A 355 -2.00 -4.25 -28.24
C ALA A 355 -1.66 -4.61 -29.70
N ILE A 356 -0.41 -4.64 -30.07
CA ILE A 356 0.07 -4.97 -31.42
C ILE A 356 0.91 -6.25 -31.48
N LEU A 357 1.24 -6.83 -30.33
CA LEU A 357 1.95 -8.10 -30.27
C LEU A 357 1.06 -9.24 -30.78
N PRO A 358 1.61 -10.20 -31.56
CA PRO A 358 0.91 -11.43 -31.86
C PRO A 358 0.61 -12.24 -30.61
N ALA A 359 -0.46 -13.03 -30.61
CA ALA A 359 -0.86 -13.86 -29.49
C ALA A 359 0.21 -14.87 -29.00
N ASP A 360 1.18 -15.16 -29.86
CA ASP A 360 2.25 -16.13 -29.59
C ASP A 360 3.52 -15.50 -29.00
N CYS A 361 3.52 -14.20 -28.69
CA CYS A 361 4.72 -13.45 -28.27
C CYS A 361 4.84 -13.26 -26.74
N ASP A 362 4.19 -14.05 -25.92
CA ASP A 362 4.23 -13.93 -24.44
C ASP A 362 5.49 -14.52 -23.77
N MET A 363 6.61 -14.58 -24.48
CA MET A 363 7.87 -15.07 -23.88
C MET A 363 8.89 -13.93 -23.73
N HIS A 364 9.23 -13.60 -22.50
CA HIS A 364 10.38 -12.75 -22.15
C HIS A 364 11.69 -13.51 -22.42
N PRO A 365 12.62 -13.01 -23.23
CA PRO A 365 13.96 -13.59 -23.30
C PRO A 365 14.80 -13.04 -22.13
N GLY A 366 15.13 -13.91 -21.20
CA GLY A 366 16.15 -13.67 -20.19
C GLY A 366 15.61 -13.54 -18.75
N GLY A 367 15.42 -14.65 -18.12
CA GLY A 367 15.16 -14.77 -16.69
C GLY A 367 14.92 -16.22 -16.34
N ASP A 368 15.69 -16.72 -15.41
CA ASP A 368 15.58 -18.07 -14.87
C ASP A 368 14.13 -18.51 -14.64
N GLU A 369 13.82 -19.73 -15.02
CA GLU A 369 12.55 -20.41 -14.73
C GLU A 369 12.26 -20.38 -13.24
N VAL A 370 11.52 -19.39 -12.79
CA VAL A 370 10.81 -19.44 -11.52
C VAL A 370 9.36 -19.82 -11.84
N ALA A 371 8.95 -20.98 -11.37
CA ALA A 371 7.60 -21.52 -11.49
C ALA A 371 6.57 -20.59 -10.81
N GLY A 372 6.30 -19.44 -11.43
CA GLY A 372 5.37 -18.39 -10.95
C GLY A 372 4.35 -17.97 -12.00
N ASP A 373 4.59 -18.23 -13.27
CA ASP A 373 3.89 -17.57 -14.37
C ASP A 373 2.67 -18.32 -14.94
N ALA A 374 2.32 -19.47 -14.38
CA ALA A 374 1.09 -20.18 -14.80
C ALA A 374 -0.19 -19.49 -14.29
N ARG A 375 -0.09 -18.48 -13.40
CA ARG A 375 -1.26 -17.74 -12.89
C ARG A 375 -1.71 -16.61 -13.80
N THR A 376 -0.78 -15.96 -14.49
CA THR A 376 -1.06 -14.81 -15.35
C THR A 376 -1.80 -15.24 -16.62
N SER A 377 -1.53 -16.42 -17.14
CA SER A 377 -2.19 -16.94 -18.36
C SER A 377 -3.52 -17.65 -18.09
N ALA A 378 -3.80 -18.11 -16.86
CA ALA A 378 -5.05 -18.79 -16.54
C ALA A 378 -6.14 -17.85 -15.96
N ASN A 379 -5.79 -16.64 -15.53
CA ASN A 379 -6.70 -15.67 -14.89
C ASN A 379 -6.77 -14.31 -15.60
N GLN A 380 -6.23 -14.18 -16.80
CA GLN A 380 -6.47 -12.99 -17.64
C GLN A 380 -7.86 -13.11 -18.32
N ALA A 381 -8.91 -12.99 -17.49
CA ALA A 381 -10.16 -12.47 -18.03
C ALA A 381 -9.92 -10.98 -18.30
N ASP A 382 -9.57 -10.61 -19.52
CA ASP A 382 -9.58 -9.22 -19.99
C ASP A 382 -10.96 -8.62 -19.66
N SER A 383 -11.03 -7.34 -19.32
CA SER A 383 -12.29 -6.62 -19.14
C SER A 383 -13.26 -6.86 -20.32
N ARG A 384 -12.72 -7.14 -21.49
CA ARG A 384 -13.45 -7.53 -22.68
C ARG A 384 -14.06 -8.94 -22.58
N GLU A 385 -13.37 -9.90 -22.00
CA GLU A 385 -13.95 -11.24 -21.76
C GLU A 385 -15.10 -11.17 -20.75
N ILE A 386 -14.95 -10.35 -19.70
CA ILE A 386 -16.03 -10.07 -18.75
C ILE A 386 -17.21 -9.44 -19.48
N TRP A 387 -16.98 -8.47 -20.37
CA TRP A 387 -18.01 -7.84 -21.16
C TRP A 387 -18.70 -8.82 -22.12
N ASP A 388 -17.96 -9.63 -22.85
CA ASP A 388 -18.51 -10.62 -23.79
C ASP A 388 -19.43 -11.63 -23.10
N ARG A 389 -19.13 -11.98 -21.84
CA ARG A 389 -20.01 -12.82 -20.99
C ARG A 389 -21.19 -12.04 -20.40
N LEU A 390 -21.02 -10.76 -20.10
CA LEU A 390 -22.04 -9.91 -19.49
C LEU A 390 -23.10 -9.46 -20.48
N GLN A 391 -22.70 -9.10 -21.70
CA GLN A 391 -23.57 -8.53 -22.71
C GLN A 391 -24.87 -9.34 -22.91
N PRO A 392 -24.84 -10.66 -23.18
CA PRO A 392 -26.07 -11.45 -23.36
C PRO A 392 -26.92 -11.55 -22.10
N LEU A 393 -26.35 -11.34 -20.92
CA LEU A 393 -27.05 -11.39 -19.64
C LEU A 393 -27.75 -10.06 -19.31
N LEU A 394 -27.30 -8.95 -19.88
CA LEU A 394 -27.93 -7.64 -19.76
C LEU A 394 -29.09 -7.46 -20.76
N GLU A 395 -29.13 -8.23 -21.84
CA GLU A 395 -30.26 -8.17 -22.78
C GLU A 395 -31.57 -8.58 -22.09
N GLY A 396 -32.50 -7.61 -21.99
CA GLY A 396 -33.77 -7.80 -21.29
C GLY A 396 -33.68 -7.83 -19.75
N ASP A 397 -32.50 -7.50 -19.16
CA ASP A 397 -32.39 -7.32 -17.73
C ASP A 397 -33.09 -6.02 -17.30
N PRO A 398 -34.13 -6.08 -16.44
CA PRO A 398 -34.89 -4.89 -16.09
C PRO A 398 -34.22 -3.96 -15.09
N LEU A 399 -33.16 -4.41 -14.41
CA LEU A 399 -32.51 -3.71 -13.35
C LEU A 399 -31.11 -3.21 -13.75
N TYR A 400 -30.17 -4.11 -14.01
CA TYR A 400 -28.80 -3.72 -14.26
C TYR A 400 -28.57 -3.10 -15.64
N ALA A 401 -29.41 -3.44 -16.66
CA ALA A 401 -29.34 -2.73 -17.93
C ALA A 401 -29.68 -1.23 -17.78
N VAL A 402 -30.61 -0.88 -16.88
CA VAL A 402 -30.94 0.53 -16.58
C VAL A 402 -29.82 1.20 -15.83
N CYS A 403 -29.23 0.53 -14.80
CA CYS A 403 -28.12 1.07 -14.02
C CYS A 403 -26.87 1.36 -14.85
N THR A 404 -26.66 0.63 -15.94
CA THR A 404 -25.43 0.68 -16.74
C THR A 404 -25.62 1.27 -18.12
N ALA A 405 -26.80 1.82 -18.41
CA ALA A 405 -27.19 2.28 -19.76
C ALA A 405 -26.27 3.38 -20.33
N HIS A 406 -25.65 4.19 -19.44
CA HIS A 406 -24.79 5.31 -19.84
C HIS A 406 -23.30 5.01 -19.71
N LEU A 407 -22.96 3.79 -19.28
CA LEU A 407 -21.58 3.42 -19.10
C LEU A 407 -20.99 2.79 -20.36
N PRO A 408 -19.71 3.06 -20.66
CA PRO A 408 -18.98 2.28 -21.65
C PRO A 408 -19.06 0.79 -21.32
N ASP A 409 -19.02 -0.05 -22.33
CA ASP A 409 -19.23 -1.49 -22.19
C ASP A 409 -18.27 -2.13 -21.18
N GLU A 410 -17.00 -1.73 -21.19
CA GLU A 410 -15.96 -2.21 -20.29
C GLU A 410 -16.19 -1.82 -18.82
N ASN A 411 -16.95 -0.76 -18.56
CA ASN A 411 -17.26 -0.25 -17.24
C ASN A 411 -18.63 -0.68 -16.69
N LYS A 412 -19.46 -1.38 -17.47
CA LYS A 412 -20.79 -1.81 -17.04
C LYS A 412 -20.75 -2.73 -15.82
N MET A 413 -19.73 -3.58 -15.71
CA MET A 413 -19.59 -4.44 -14.53
C MET A 413 -19.31 -3.62 -13.25
N ALA A 414 -18.57 -2.51 -13.33
CA ALA A 414 -18.39 -1.58 -12.21
C ALA A 414 -19.72 -0.92 -11.79
N GLY A 415 -20.56 -0.57 -12.77
CA GLY A 415 -21.92 -0.08 -12.51
C GLY A 415 -22.80 -1.10 -11.78
N ILE A 416 -22.70 -2.38 -12.15
CA ILE A 416 -23.40 -3.50 -11.47
C ILE A 416 -22.93 -3.64 -10.02
N PHE A 417 -21.63 -3.56 -9.76
CA PHE A 417 -21.10 -3.64 -8.41
C PHE A 417 -21.59 -2.47 -7.53
N ALA A 418 -21.58 -1.24 -8.07
CA ALA A 418 -22.09 -0.07 -7.38
C ALA A 418 -23.59 -0.22 -7.04
N ALA A 419 -24.41 -0.43 -8.08
CA ALA A 419 -25.86 -0.55 -7.93
C ALA A 419 -26.26 -1.77 -7.08
N GLY A 420 -25.59 -2.91 -7.25
CA GLY A 420 -25.78 -4.12 -6.44
C GLY A 420 -25.54 -3.85 -4.96
N GLY A 421 -24.46 -3.12 -4.62
CA GLY A 421 -24.19 -2.68 -3.25
C GLY A 421 -25.30 -1.84 -2.64
N MET A 422 -25.89 -0.94 -3.42
CA MET A 422 -26.99 -0.06 -3.02
C MET A 422 -28.30 -0.84 -2.85
N PHE A 423 -28.68 -1.67 -3.82
CA PHE A 423 -29.93 -2.47 -3.74
C PHE A 423 -29.88 -3.49 -2.61
N CYS A 424 -28.75 -4.15 -2.38
CA CYS A 424 -28.56 -5.04 -1.25
C CYS A 424 -28.77 -4.30 0.09
N THR A 425 -28.31 -3.06 0.18
CA THR A 425 -28.48 -2.22 1.36
C THR A 425 -29.94 -1.85 1.61
N LEU A 426 -30.67 -1.50 0.54
CA LEU A 426 -32.11 -1.18 0.66
C LEU A 426 -32.94 -2.40 1.05
N ALA A 427 -32.60 -3.57 0.48
CA ALA A 427 -33.25 -4.84 0.83
C ALA A 427 -32.85 -5.36 2.23
N THR A 428 -32.59 -4.48 3.16
CA THR A 428 -32.07 -4.75 4.52
C THR A 428 -32.88 -5.76 5.31
N ARG A 429 -34.19 -5.89 5.07
CA ARG A 429 -35.11 -6.78 5.77
C ARG A 429 -35.26 -8.16 5.12
N VAL A 430 -34.56 -8.38 4.00
CA VAL A 430 -34.51 -9.66 3.29
C VAL A 430 -33.38 -10.50 3.86
N HIS A 431 -33.69 -11.78 4.11
CA HIS A 431 -32.69 -12.77 4.54
C HIS A 431 -32.93 -14.09 3.81
N TYR A 432 -31.92 -14.92 3.71
CA TYR A 432 -32.01 -16.21 3.02
C TYR A 432 -31.14 -17.28 3.70
N LEU A 433 -31.49 -18.52 3.52
CA LEU A 433 -30.72 -19.67 4.03
C LEU A 433 -29.57 -19.97 3.06
N HIS A 434 -28.33 -19.80 3.54
CA HIS A 434 -27.10 -20.13 2.80
C HIS A 434 -26.73 -21.60 3.00
N TYR A 435 -25.83 -22.14 2.19
CA TYR A 435 -25.40 -23.54 2.29
C TYR A 435 -24.65 -23.91 3.59
N ASP A 436 -24.20 -22.92 4.36
CA ASP A 436 -23.63 -23.15 5.70
C ASP A 436 -24.70 -23.44 6.78
N GLY A 437 -25.97 -23.48 6.39
CA GLY A 437 -27.11 -23.72 7.27
C GLY A 437 -27.54 -22.51 8.11
N ARG A 438 -27.04 -21.32 7.82
CA ARG A 438 -27.36 -20.09 8.53
C ARG A 438 -28.19 -19.13 7.68
N GLN A 439 -28.98 -18.33 8.37
CA GLN A 439 -29.66 -17.19 7.73
C GLN A 439 -28.67 -16.04 7.54
N HIS A 440 -28.54 -15.59 6.29
CA HIS A 440 -27.67 -14.48 5.92
C HIS A 440 -28.48 -13.30 5.38
N ARG A 441 -27.92 -12.10 5.56
CA ARG A 441 -28.32 -10.88 4.88
C ARG A 441 -27.28 -10.51 3.83
N MET A 442 -27.59 -9.52 3.00
CA MET A 442 -26.68 -9.05 1.96
C MET A 442 -25.82 -7.91 2.52
N ASN A 443 -24.53 -8.16 2.69
CA ASN A 443 -23.58 -7.26 3.37
C ASN A 443 -22.41 -6.82 2.46
N PRO A 444 -22.65 -6.27 1.26
CA PRO A 444 -21.57 -5.95 0.34
C PRO A 444 -20.69 -4.79 0.83
N GLN A 445 -19.37 -4.95 0.61
CA GLN A 445 -18.33 -3.96 0.79
C GLN A 445 -17.71 -3.71 -0.59
N VAL A 446 -18.19 -2.69 -1.31
CA VAL A 446 -17.81 -2.44 -2.71
C VAL A 446 -16.73 -1.37 -2.78
N THR A 447 -15.69 -1.63 -3.57
CA THR A 447 -14.64 -0.65 -3.86
C THR A 447 -14.36 -0.60 -5.36
N ILE A 448 -14.53 0.57 -5.97
CA ILE A 448 -14.33 0.81 -7.39
C ILE A 448 -13.06 1.64 -7.57
N ILE A 449 -12.08 1.08 -8.25
CA ILE A 449 -10.78 1.71 -8.47
C ILE A 449 -10.68 2.20 -9.92
N GLY A 450 -10.28 3.44 -10.09
CA GLY A 450 -10.02 4.03 -11.40
C GLY A 450 -9.03 5.17 -11.30
N GLU A 451 -8.43 5.56 -12.41
CA GLU A 451 -7.52 6.70 -12.47
C GLU A 451 -8.24 8.03 -12.12
N PRO A 452 -7.51 9.06 -11.73
CA PRO A 452 -8.10 10.38 -11.59
C PRO A 452 -8.80 10.80 -12.90
N ALA A 453 -10.01 11.38 -12.78
CA ALA A 453 -10.83 11.78 -13.92
C ALA A 453 -11.33 10.64 -14.85
N SER A 454 -11.29 9.38 -14.43
CA SER A 454 -11.80 8.21 -15.20
C SER A 454 -13.34 8.08 -15.22
N GLY A 455 -14.08 9.14 -14.92
CA GLY A 455 -15.56 9.09 -14.97
C GLY A 455 -16.24 8.36 -13.81
N LYS A 456 -15.59 8.17 -12.66
CA LYS A 456 -16.16 7.53 -11.44
C LYS A 456 -17.42 8.22 -10.89
N SER A 457 -17.70 9.46 -11.32
CA SER A 457 -18.88 10.23 -10.89
C SER A 457 -20.22 9.57 -11.20
N PHE A 458 -20.28 8.61 -12.13
CA PHE A 458 -21.52 7.84 -12.35
C PHE A 458 -22.02 7.15 -11.07
N VAL A 459 -21.11 6.82 -10.12
CA VAL A 459 -21.51 6.19 -8.85
C VAL A 459 -22.25 7.19 -7.97
N ASP A 460 -21.87 8.49 -8.01
CA ASP A 460 -22.61 9.56 -7.34
C ASP A 460 -24.04 9.67 -7.89
N ASP A 461 -24.20 9.61 -9.22
CA ASP A 461 -25.51 9.66 -9.89
C ASP A 461 -26.38 8.44 -9.51
N LEU A 462 -25.79 7.24 -9.48
CA LEU A 462 -26.49 6.03 -9.02
C LEU A 462 -26.89 6.14 -7.55
N ASP A 463 -26.01 6.63 -6.69
CA ASP A 463 -26.26 6.80 -5.27
C ASP A 463 -27.34 7.86 -5.04
N GLU A 464 -27.30 8.98 -5.77
CA GLU A 464 -28.32 10.02 -5.68
C GLU A 464 -29.72 9.49 -6.06
N ALA A 465 -29.81 8.69 -7.11
CA ALA A 465 -31.06 8.11 -7.57
C ALA A 465 -31.56 6.96 -6.67
N ILE A 466 -30.75 5.90 -6.52
CA ILE A 466 -31.16 4.65 -5.85
C ILE A 466 -31.35 4.87 -4.34
N MET A 467 -30.43 5.62 -3.68
CA MET A 467 -30.47 5.82 -2.24
C MET A 467 -31.34 7.02 -1.81
N SER A 468 -32.03 7.68 -2.73
CA SER A 468 -32.93 8.80 -2.45
C SER A 468 -33.99 8.48 -1.39
N ILE A 469 -34.54 7.27 -1.42
CA ILE A 469 -35.53 6.80 -0.43
C ILE A 469 -34.95 6.72 0.98
N MET A 470 -33.74 6.24 1.14
CA MET A 470 -33.07 6.18 2.45
C MET A 470 -32.74 7.59 2.96
N ARG A 471 -32.28 8.49 2.10
CA ARG A 471 -32.04 9.90 2.49
C ARG A 471 -33.33 10.60 2.92
N ALA A 472 -34.44 10.35 2.22
CA ALA A 472 -35.75 10.89 2.57
C ALA A 472 -36.24 10.35 3.92
N ALA A 473 -36.03 9.06 4.21
CA ALA A 473 -36.37 8.44 5.48
C ALA A 473 -35.53 8.97 6.66
N ASP A 474 -34.24 9.33 6.41
CA ASP A 474 -33.34 9.87 7.42
C ASP A 474 -33.57 11.36 7.74
N GLU A 475 -34.21 12.13 6.85
CA GLU A 475 -34.31 13.60 6.99
C GLU A 475 -35.09 14.07 8.25
N PRO A 476 -36.17 13.43 8.67
CA PRO A 476 -36.80 13.78 9.95
C PRO A 476 -35.87 13.67 11.15
N GLY A 477 -35.14 12.56 11.23
CA GLY A 477 -34.14 12.32 12.28
C GLY A 477 -33.00 13.34 12.27
N ARG A 478 -32.48 13.65 11.08
CA ARG A 478 -31.44 14.70 10.91
C ARG A 478 -31.97 16.08 11.32
N ARG A 479 -33.26 16.36 11.08
CA ARG A 479 -33.89 17.61 11.50
C ARG A 479 -33.99 17.68 13.03
N ALA A 480 -34.48 16.62 13.67
CA ALA A 480 -34.56 16.53 15.12
C ALA A 480 -33.18 16.73 15.79
N GLU A 481 -32.13 16.12 15.27
CA GLU A 481 -30.78 16.34 15.78
C GLU A 481 -30.27 17.78 15.58
N ARG A 482 -30.58 18.40 14.45
CA ARG A 482 -30.22 19.82 14.23
C ARG A 482 -30.92 20.73 15.22
N GLU A 483 -32.17 20.48 15.50
CA GLU A 483 -32.97 21.25 16.49
C GLU A 483 -32.43 21.04 17.90
N TYR A 484 -32.16 19.81 18.28
CA TYR A 484 -31.53 19.49 19.57
C TYR A 484 -30.19 20.23 19.77
N LYS A 485 -29.32 20.19 18.79
CA LYS A 485 -28.02 20.89 18.83
C LYS A 485 -28.16 22.42 18.91
N LYS A 486 -29.15 23.00 18.23
CA LYS A 486 -29.48 24.43 18.32
C LYS A 486 -29.94 24.81 19.73
N GLU A 487 -30.82 24.02 20.30
CA GLU A 487 -31.31 24.26 21.64
C GLU A 487 -30.23 24.07 22.72
N GLN A 488 -29.40 23.03 22.58
CA GLN A 488 -28.26 22.80 23.47
C GLN A 488 -27.27 23.98 23.41
N LYS A 489 -26.99 24.52 22.21
CA LYS A 489 -26.14 25.70 22.05
C LYS A 489 -26.74 26.94 22.69
N LYS A 490 -28.05 27.19 22.55
CA LYS A 490 -28.76 28.30 23.22
C LYS A 490 -28.64 28.19 24.74
N ARG A 491 -28.85 27.01 25.32
CA ARG A 491 -28.73 26.77 26.77
C ARG A 491 -27.32 27.02 27.28
N ARG A 492 -26.32 26.58 26.56
CA ARG A 492 -24.90 26.86 26.91
C ARG A 492 -24.55 28.34 26.85
N THR A 493 -25.09 29.10 25.88
CA THR A 493 -24.78 30.51 25.66
C THR A 493 -25.54 31.43 26.66
N SER A 494 -26.70 31.00 27.15
CA SER A 494 -27.55 31.83 28.04
C SER A 494 -27.10 31.88 29.49
N ASN A 495 -25.98 31.24 29.91
CA ASN A 495 -25.50 31.12 31.29
C ASN A 495 -26.58 30.70 32.31
N LYS A 496 -27.73 30.30 31.85
CA LYS A 496 -28.83 29.74 32.62
C LYS A 496 -28.67 28.22 32.73
N ALA A 497 -27.56 27.77 33.33
CA ALA A 497 -27.56 26.53 34.07
C ALA A 497 -28.43 26.80 35.34
N ALA A 498 -29.71 27.10 35.16
CA ALA A 498 -30.65 27.23 36.24
C ALA A 498 -30.74 25.86 36.92
N LYS A 499 -30.41 25.82 38.19
CA LYS A 499 -30.66 24.68 39.07
C LYS A 499 -32.13 24.30 38.91
N GLY A 500 -32.41 23.17 38.25
CA GLY A 500 -33.75 22.58 38.14
C GLY A 500 -34.37 22.44 36.76
N GLU A 501 -33.74 22.85 35.66
CA GLU A 501 -34.26 22.54 34.31
C GLU A 501 -33.97 21.07 33.92
N GLN A 502 -34.99 20.39 33.41
CA GLN A 502 -34.90 19.03 32.88
C GLN A 502 -33.79 18.95 31.82
N GLN A 503 -32.92 17.98 31.95
CA GLN A 503 -31.87 17.69 30.95
C GLN A 503 -32.53 17.39 29.60
N LEU A 504 -32.12 18.08 28.55
CA LEU A 504 -32.56 17.80 27.18
C LEU A 504 -32.21 16.38 26.82
N LYS A 505 -33.19 15.53 26.57
CA LYS A 505 -32.98 14.18 26.07
C LYS A 505 -32.54 14.25 24.61
N GLU A 506 -31.42 13.60 24.26
CA GLU A 506 -30.99 13.49 22.87
C GLU A 506 -31.99 12.63 22.09
N PRO A 507 -32.36 13.02 20.85
CA PRO A 507 -33.27 12.24 20.03
C PRO A 507 -32.65 10.91 19.60
N GLU A 508 -33.42 9.81 19.81
CA GLU A 508 -33.06 8.45 19.41
C GLU A 508 -33.62 8.15 18.02
N GLU A 509 -33.03 8.81 17.00
CA GLU A 509 -33.53 8.75 15.63
C GLU A 509 -32.81 7.71 14.78
N CYS A 510 -33.58 6.99 13.94
CA CYS A 510 -33.04 6.09 12.94
C CYS A 510 -32.45 6.89 11.79
N ILE A 511 -31.12 6.94 11.69
CA ILE A 511 -30.38 7.56 10.60
C ILE A 511 -29.42 6.51 10.06
N ARG A 512 -29.65 6.05 8.84
CA ARG A 512 -28.96 4.91 8.22
C ARG A 512 -27.85 5.33 7.25
N TYR A 513 -28.03 6.45 6.54
CA TYR A 513 -27.02 6.96 5.62
C TYR A 513 -25.99 7.77 6.39
N ILE A 514 -24.75 7.26 6.55
CA ILE A 514 -23.70 7.87 7.38
C ILE A 514 -22.46 8.23 6.56
N PRO A 515 -21.82 9.38 6.82
CA PRO A 515 -20.56 9.74 6.19
C PRO A 515 -19.43 8.78 6.59
N SER A 516 -18.44 8.61 5.71
CA SER A 516 -17.22 7.82 5.98
C SER A 516 -16.46 8.32 7.22
N ARG A 517 -16.49 9.63 7.47
CA ARG A 517 -15.82 10.28 8.63
C ARG A 517 -16.62 10.24 9.94
N THR A 518 -17.61 9.36 10.06
CA THR A 518 -18.35 9.16 11.31
C THR A 518 -17.42 8.60 12.40
N SER A 519 -17.42 9.17 13.62
CA SER A 519 -16.66 8.61 14.75
C SER A 519 -17.21 7.27 15.20
N ASN A 520 -16.38 6.42 15.84
CA ASN A 520 -16.83 5.12 16.33
C ASN A 520 -17.98 5.24 17.34
N ALA A 521 -17.94 6.18 18.28
CA ALA A 521 -19.02 6.42 19.23
C ALA A 521 -20.36 6.75 18.53
N VAL A 522 -20.32 7.61 17.50
CA VAL A 522 -21.51 7.93 16.70
C VAL A 522 -21.95 6.72 15.88
N PHE A 523 -21.02 5.92 15.34
CA PHE A 523 -21.35 4.70 14.59
C PHE A 523 -22.13 3.70 15.46
N TYR A 524 -21.65 3.41 16.69
CA TYR A 524 -22.34 2.52 17.62
C TYR A 524 -23.75 3.02 17.94
N ARG A 525 -23.91 4.32 18.18
CA ARG A 525 -25.22 4.94 18.41
C ARG A 525 -26.14 4.84 17.19
N ARG A 526 -25.63 5.09 15.98
CA ARG A 526 -26.40 4.92 14.72
C ARG A 526 -26.85 3.48 14.54
N GLN A 527 -25.96 2.51 14.79
CA GLN A 527 -26.32 1.10 14.65
C GLN A 527 -27.35 0.66 15.70
N GLN A 528 -27.25 1.16 16.93
CA GLN A 528 -28.23 0.90 17.98
C GLN A 528 -29.64 1.42 17.62
N ASN A 529 -29.71 2.60 16.99
CA ASN A 529 -30.96 3.25 16.61
C ASN A 529 -31.50 2.76 15.24
N ALA A 530 -30.63 2.14 14.41
CA ALA A 530 -31.01 1.58 13.12
C ALA A 530 -31.78 0.26 13.30
N LYS A 531 -33.03 0.36 13.74
CA LYS A 531 -33.92 -0.77 13.98
C LYS A 531 -35.36 -0.39 13.69
N GLU A 532 -36.17 -1.37 13.34
CA GLU A 532 -37.58 -1.21 13.02
C GLU A 532 -38.37 -2.34 13.70
N MET A 533 -39.59 -2.04 14.09
CA MET A 533 -40.52 -3.05 14.58
C MET A 533 -41.33 -3.62 13.41
N VAL A 534 -41.16 -4.88 13.11
CA VAL A 534 -41.90 -5.59 12.05
C VAL A 534 -42.59 -6.80 12.65
N GLU A 535 -43.93 -6.83 12.61
CA GLU A 535 -44.75 -7.95 13.08
C GLU A 535 -44.48 -8.35 14.55
N GLY A 536 -44.06 -7.39 15.37
CA GLY A 536 -43.74 -7.62 16.79
C GLY A 536 -42.28 -7.96 17.09
N GLU A 537 -41.46 -8.11 16.06
CA GLU A 537 -40.03 -8.35 16.20
C GLU A 537 -39.18 -7.11 15.87
N VAL A 538 -38.13 -6.91 16.63
CA VAL A 538 -37.17 -5.82 16.38
C VAL A 538 -36.16 -6.27 15.32
N ILE A 539 -36.22 -5.68 14.14
CA ILE A 539 -35.31 -5.98 13.03
C ILE A 539 -34.22 -4.87 12.96
N PRO A 540 -32.94 -5.20 13.14
CA PRO A 540 -31.87 -4.24 12.89
C PRO A 540 -31.74 -3.96 11.40
N LEU A 541 -31.40 -2.71 11.04
CA LEU A 541 -31.27 -2.24 9.68
C LEU A 541 -29.81 -1.94 9.35
N HIS A 542 -29.44 -2.07 8.06
CA HIS A 542 -28.10 -1.71 7.60
C HIS A 542 -27.89 -0.20 7.66
N LEU A 543 -26.76 0.20 8.22
CA LEU A 543 -26.14 1.48 7.93
C LEU A 543 -25.53 1.43 6.52
N TYR A 544 -25.41 2.58 5.90
CA TYR A 544 -24.84 2.72 4.58
C TYR A 544 -23.86 3.88 4.52
N THR A 545 -22.75 3.66 3.86
CA THR A 545 -21.75 4.69 3.55
C THR A 545 -21.45 4.68 2.06
N PHE A 546 -21.59 5.84 1.45
CA PHE A 546 -21.00 6.15 0.16
C PHE A 546 -19.86 7.15 0.35
N ASP A 547 -18.73 6.93 -0.34
CA ASP A 547 -17.61 7.87 -0.39
C ASP A 547 -17.03 7.89 -1.80
N SER A 548 -17.07 9.06 -2.45
CA SER A 548 -16.53 9.25 -3.79
C SER A 548 -15.00 9.29 -3.82
N GLU A 549 -14.34 9.39 -2.63
CA GLU A 549 -12.88 9.44 -2.50
C GLU A 549 -12.39 8.60 -1.32
N LEU A 550 -11.86 7.42 -1.60
CA LEU A 550 -11.26 6.54 -0.59
C LEU A 550 -10.19 7.26 0.25
N ASP A 551 -9.45 8.23 -0.33
CA ASP A 551 -8.43 9.02 0.38
C ASP A 551 -9.02 9.80 1.56
N SER A 552 -10.25 10.29 1.45
CA SER A 552 -10.92 11.04 2.52
C SER A 552 -11.17 10.18 3.75
N SER A 553 -11.56 8.93 3.55
CA SER A 553 -11.82 7.96 4.61
C SER A 553 -10.52 7.46 5.25
N VAL A 554 -9.49 7.17 4.44
CA VAL A 554 -8.18 6.68 4.92
C VAL A 554 -7.44 7.77 5.70
N THR A 555 -7.46 9.01 5.24
CA THR A 555 -6.85 10.16 5.93
C THR A 555 -7.53 10.41 7.29
N ALA A 556 -8.85 10.30 7.34
CA ALA A 556 -9.59 10.42 8.60
C ALA A 556 -9.25 9.27 9.58
N GLN A 557 -9.04 8.05 9.09
CA GLN A 557 -8.68 6.88 9.90
C GLN A 557 -7.26 6.97 10.47
N SER A 558 -6.34 7.65 9.80
CA SER A 558 -4.97 7.89 10.30
C SER A 558 -4.91 8.91 11.46
N GLY A 559 -5.96 9.68 11.68
CA GLY A 559 -6.07 10.70 12.73
C GLY A 559 -6.31 10.18 14.16
N GLY A 560 -6.44 8.86 14.36
CA GLY A 560 -6.58 8.24 15.69
C GLY A 560 -7.50 7.02 15.72
N THR A 561 -7.35 6.19 16.74
CA THR A 561 -8.13 4.95 16.95
C THR A 561 -9.64 5.17 17.08
N TRP A 562 -10.09 6.36 17.41
CA TRP A 562 -11.52 6.72 17.60
C TRP A 562 -12.31 6.85 16.28
N ILE A 563 -11.63 6.90 15.14
CA ILE A 563 -12.23 6.94 13.78
C ILE A 563 -11.97 5.65 12.97
N GLY A 564 -10.88 4.92 13.27
CA GLY A 564 -10.53 3.70 12.56
C GLY A 564 -11.63 2.64 12.65
N LYS A 565 -12.13 2.18 11.47
CA LYS A 565 -13.24 1.25 11.37
C LYS A 565 -12.87 -0.14 10.87
N HIS A 566 -11.58 -0.44 10.78
CA HIS A 566 -11.10 -1.70 10.22
C HIS A 566 -11.74 -2.94 10.86
N ASP A 567 -11.84 -2.97 12.19
CA ASP A 567 -12.54 -4.05 12.93
C ASP A 567 -14.03 -4.13 12.61
N LEU A 568 -14.68 -2.96 12.47
CA LEU A 568 -16.10 -2.89 12.12
C LEU A 568 -16.36 -3.35 10.68
N GLU A 569 -15.46 -3.03 9.73
CA GLU A 569 -15.53 -3.51 8.34
C GLU A 569 -15.42 -5.04 8.28
N LEU A 570 -14.51 -5.64 9.07
CA LEU A 570 -14.39 -7.09 9.17
C LEU A 570 -15.66 -7.75 9.71
N LYS A 571 -16.25 -7.17 10.75
CA LYS A 571 -17.44 -7.66 11.42
C LYS A 571 -18.72 -7.47 10.61
N ALA A 572 -18.78 -6.40 9.81
CA ALA A 572 -19.95 -6.08 8.97
C ALA A 572 -20.27 -7.18 7.98
N PHE A 573 -19.25 -7.82 7.40
CA PHE A 573 -19.42 -8.83 6.35
C PHE A 573 -20.27 -10.04 6.79
N HIS A 574 -20.13 -10.47 8.05
CA HIS A 574 -20.86 -11.62 8.62
C HIS A 574 -21.86 -11.22 9.70
N ASN A 575 -22.17 -9.93 9.85
CA ASN A 575 -23.02 -9.38 10.91
C ASN A 575 -22.58 -9.85 12.31
N GLU A 576 -21.28 -9.74 12.60
CA GLU A 576 -20.73 -10.14 13.89
C GLU A 576 -21.01 -9.08 14.97
N LYS A 577 -20.96 -9.52 16.21
CA LYS A 577 -21.16 -8.65 17.37
C LYS A 577 -19.92 -7.78 17.61
N SER A 578 -20.14 -6.52 17.96
CA SER A 578 -19.11 -5.58 18.42
C SER A 578 -19.62 -4.80 19.61
N GLY A 579 -18.78 -4.55 20.59
CA GLY A 579 -19.17 -3.81 21.80
C GLY A 579 -18.06 -2.86 22.23
N VAL A 580 -18.48 -1.79 22.89
CA VAL A 580 -17.60 -0.84 23.55
C VAL A 580 -18.15 -0.57 24.95
N ASP A 581 -17.25 -0.39 25.91
CA ASP A 581 -17.58 -0.06 27.29
C ASP A 581 -16.68 1.11 27.74
N TYR A 582 -17.26 2.29 27.82
CA TYR A 582 -16.55 3.51 28.20
C TYR A 582 -17.17 4.10 29.45
N ALA A 583 -16.35 4.67 30.32
CA ALA A 583 -16.78 5.28 31.59
C ALA A 583 -17.57 6.62 31.43
N ASN A 584 -17.77 7.10 30.18
CA ASN A 584 -18.47 8.36 29.94
C ASN A 584 -19.99 8.17 29.92
N ALA A 585 -20.71 9.07 30.57
CA ALA A 585 -22.18 9.02 30.71
C ALA A 585 -22.93 9.07 29.35
N ASP A 586 -22.30 9.65 28.29
CA ASP A 586 -22.88 9.79 26.95
C ASP A 586 -22.47 8.64 25.98
N SER A 587 -21.78 7.62 26.50
CA SER A 587 -21.32 6.49 25.67
C SER A 587 -22.40 5.42 25.54
N VAL A 588 -22.48 4.83 24.34
CA VAL A 588 -23.27 3.61 24.12
C VAL A 588 -22.44 2.44 24.64
N ASN A 589 -22.80 1.92 25.81
CA ASN A 589 -22.12 0.79 26.45
C ASN A 589 -22.90 -0.49 26.19
N GLU A 590 -23.02 -0.87 24.93
CA GLU A 590 -23.79 -2.03 24.50
C GLU A 590 -23.03 -2.86 23.45
N VAL A 591 -23.43 -4.12 23.36
CA VAL A 591 -23.01 -5.01 22.28
C VAL A 591 -24.03 -4.90 21.16
N ILE A 592 -23.59 -4.36 20.02
CA ILE A 592 -24.39 -4.28 18.80
C ILE A 592 -24.01 -5.38 17.81
N THR A 593 -24.94 -5.75 16.93
CA THR A 593 -24.62 -6.51 15.71
C THR A 593 -24.36 -5.52 14.59
N VAL A 594 -23.22 -5.68 13.88
CA VAL A 594 -22.79 -4.74 12.85
C VAL A 594 -23.50 -5.06 11.53
N PHE A 595 -24.41 -4.19 11.10
CA PHE A 595 -25.05 -4.20 9.79
C PHE A 595 -24.61 -2.94 9.04
N TRP A 596 -23.59 -3.07 8.21
CA TRP A 596 -23.01 -1.90 7.53
C TRP A 596 -22.51 -2.24 6.14
N ASN A 597 -23.07 -1.59 5.14
CA ASN A 597 -22.70 -1.73 3.74
C ASN A 597 -22.00 -0.47 3.25
N GLN A 598 -21.09 -0.64 2.29
CA GLN A 598 -20.30 0.45 1.74
C GLN A 598 -20.20 0.35 0.22
N VAL A 599 -20.25 1.50 -0.44
CA VAL A 599 -19.83 1.69 -1.83
C VAL A 599 -18.84 2.85 -1.85
N ILE A 600 -17.61 2.57 -2.23
CA ILE A 600 -16.51 3.54 -2.16
C ILE A 600 -15.80 3.57 -3.50
N THR A 601 -15.46 4.76 -4.00
CA THR A 601 -14.60 4.91 -5.16
C THR A 601 -13.22 5.43 -4.77
N GLY A 602 -12.20 5.13 -5.56
CA GLY A 602 -10.83 5.54 -5.22
C GLY A 602 -9.84 5.36 -6.36
N THR A 603 -8.57 5.56 -6.02
CA THR A 603 -7.43 5.35 -6.90
C THR A 603 -6.55 4.22 -6.36
N ASP A 604 -5.63 3.70 -7.18
CA ASP A 604 -4.63 2.71 -6.72
C ASP A 604 -3.83 3.21 -5.53
N VAL A 605 -3.49 4.50 -5.52
CA VAL A 605 -2.73 5.12 -4.41
C VAL A 605 -3.53 5.10 -3.11
N SER A 606 -4.83 5.41 -3.17
CA SER A 606 -5.70 5.39 -1.99
C SER A 606 -5.95 3.97 -1.48
N LEU A 607 -6.07 2.99 -2.39
CA LEU A 607 -6.20 1.58 -2.05
C LEU A 607 -4.94 1.07 -1.34
N ALA A 608 -3.74 1.39 -1.83
CA ALA A 608 -2.47 0.99 -1.23
C ALA A 608 -2.28 1.55 0.20
N LYS A 609 -2.85 2.73 0.48
CA LYS A 609 -2.90 3.27 1.85
C LYS A 609 -3.83 2.45 2.76
N LYS A 610 -4.98 1.99 2.25
CA LYS A 610 -5.97 1.23 3.01
C LYS A 610 -5.52 -0.21 3.24
N ILE A 611 -5.04 -0.89 2.19
CA ILE A 611 -4.58 -2.29 2.23
C ILE A 611 -3.12 -2.35 1.79
N ASN A 612 -2.27 -2.81 2.68
CA ASN A 612 -0.82 -2.88 2.49
C ASN A 612 -0.25 -4.13 3.17
N MET A 613 1.06 -4.37 3.06
CA MET A 613 1.74 -5.55 3.60
C MET A 613 1.55 -5.79 5.10
N ARG A 614 1.18 -4.76 5.88
CA ARG A 614 0.98 -4.90 7.33
C ARG A 614 -0.38 -5.50 7.67
N ASN A 615 -1.41 -5.17 6.88
CA ASN A 615 -2.81 -5.56 7.15
C ASN A 615 -3.41 -6.49 6.09
N ILE A 616 -2.67 -6.89 5.07
CA ILE A 616 -3.17 -7.77 4.00
C ILE A 616 -3.70 -9.11 4.56
N ASN A 617 -3.11 -9.60 5.64
CA ASN A 617 -3.47 -10.86 6.29
C ASN A 617 -4.66 -10.77 7.25
N ASP A 618 -5.17 -9.56 7.53
CA ASP A 618 -6.28 -9.36 8.49
C ASP A 618 -7.64 -9.84 7.94
N GLY A 619 -7.68 -10.17 6.65
CA GLY A 619 -8.85 -10.74 6.02
C GLY A 619 -9.78 -9.73 5.35
N LEU A 620 -9.47 -8.43 5.37
CA LEU A 620 -10.28 -7.39 4.74
C LEU A 620 -10.28 -7.54 3.21
N CYS A 621 -9.12 -7.82 2.61
CA CYS A 621 -8.95 -7.96 1.16
C CYS A 621 -9.89 -9.01 0.53
N SER A 622 -10.23 -10.09 1.26
CA SER A 622 -11.18 -11.09 0.79
C SER A 622 -12.65 -10.72 1.06
N ARG A 623 -12.90 -9.70 1.87
CA ARG A 623 -14.26 -9.21 2.19
C ARG A 623 -14.70 -8.03 1.33
N ILE A 624 -13.85 -7.51 0.48
CA ILE A 624 -14.15 -6.38 -0.41
C ILE A 624 -14.39 -6.91 -1.82
N ALA A 625 -15.54 -6.56 -2.42
CA ALA A 625 -15.73 -6.67 -3.86
C ALA A 625 -15.04 -5.48 -4.52
N ILE A 626 -13.86 -5.73 -5.05
CA ILE A 626 -13.07 -4.70 -5.72
C ILE A 626 -13.18 -4.88 -7.24
N ILE A 627 -13.24 -3.77 -7.96
CA ILE A 627 -13.26 -3.77 -9.42
C ILE A 627 -12.48 -2.57 -9.95
N ARG A 628 -11.78 -2.75 -11.07
CA ARG A 628 -11.08 -1.69 -11.78
C ARG A 628 -11.92 -1.19 -12.94
N MET A 629 -12.01 0.13 -13.04
CA MET A 629 -12.51 0.79 -14.26
C MET A 629 -11.40 0.86 -15.31
N THR A 630 -11.77 0.64 -16.55
CA THR A 630 -10.89 0.91 -17.68
C THR A 630 -10.82 2.41 -17.93
N ASP A 631 -9.66 2.87 -18.37
CA ASP A 631 -9.46 4.26 -18.81
C ASP A 631 -10.22 4.50 -20.13
N ASP A 632 -10.78 5.67 -20.29
CA ASP A 632 -11.58 6.05 -21.48
C ASP A 632 -10.75 6.38 -22.73
N GLU A 633 -9.43 6.12 -22.71
CA GLU A 633 -8.48 6.34 -23.82
C GLU A 633 -8.70 7.68 -24.56
N PHE A 634 -8.98 8.77 -23.81
CA PHE A 634 -9.23 10.10 -24.35
C PHE A 634 -10.56 10.28 -25.12
N SER A 635 -11.54 9.38 -24.93
CA SER A 635 -12.86 9.56 -25.51
C SER A 635 -13.60 10.75 -24.90
N MET A 636 -14.35 11.48 -25.72
CA MET A 636 -15.18 12.59 -25.27
C MET A 636 -16.61 12.09 -25.02
N ILE A 637 -17.19 12.52 -23.90
CA ILE A 637 -18.60 12.25 -23.60
C ILE A 637 -19.48 12.92 -24.66
N ASP A 638 -20.41 12.17 -25.25
CA ASP A 638 -21.34 12.67 -26.26
C ASP A 638 -22.31 13.69 -25.65
N LYS A 639 -22.39 14.88 -26.25
CA LYS A 639 -23.27 15.99 -25.78
C LYS A 639 -24.76 15.61 -25.67
N GLY A 640 -25.20 14.51 -26.30
CA GLY A 640 -26.56 14.02 -26.28
C GLY A 640 -26.95 13.16 -25.09
N GLN A 641 -25.98 12.66 -24.31
CA GLN A 641 -26.24 11.72 -23.20
C GLN A 641 -26.96 12.39 -22.01
N ALA A 642 -26.79 13.68 -21.78
CA ALA A 642 -27.41 14.42 -20.69
C ALA A 642 -28.96 14.34 -20.64
N LYS A 643 -29.62 14.16 -21.77
CA LYS A 643 -31.11 14.06 -21.84
C LYS A 643 -31.67 12.66 -21.48
N GLN A 644 -30.85 11.62 -21.52
CA GLN A 644 -31.28 10.27 -21.16
C GLN A 644 -31.22 10.05 -19.64
N ILE A 645 -30.41 10.82 -18.93
CA ILE A 645 -30.19 10.72 -17.48
C ILE A 645 -31.48 10.93 -16.69
N ASP A 646 -32.32 11.90 -17.05
CA ASP A 646 -33.57 12.22 -16.32
C ASP A 646 -34.56 11.05 -16.26
N LYS A 647 -34.75 10.32 -17.36
CA LYS A 647 -35.66 9.16 -17.38
C LYS A 647 -35.12 8.00 -16.59
N THR A 648 -33.81 7.72 -16.75
CA THR A 648 -33.11 6.66 -16.03
C THR A 648 -33.13 6.92 -14.55
N PHE A 649 -32.92 8.16 -14.13
CA PHE A 649 -32.96 8.58 -12.73
C PHE A 649 -34.29 8.24 -12.06
N VAL A 650 -35.44 8.59 -12.69
CA VAL A 650 -36.76 8.27 -12.17
C VAL A 650 -37.01 6.77 -12.04
N ASP A 651 -36.51 5.98 -13.01
CA ASP A 651 -36.68 4.53 -12.98
C ASP A 651 -35.81 3.89 -11.87
N LEU A 652 -34.62 4.40 -11.65
CA LEU A 652 -33.74 3.99 -10.53
C LEU A 652 -34.34 4.34 -9.16
N GLN A 653 -34.98 5.50 -9.01
CA GLN A 653 -35.72 5.85 -7.78
C GLN A 653 -36.84 4.85 -7.48
N LYS A 654 -37.65 4.47 -8.50
CA LYS A 654 -38.70 3.45 -8.35
C LYS A 654 -38.12 2.10 -7.91
N TRP A 655 -36.96 1.70 -8.47
CA TRP A 655 -36.28 0.49 -8.01
C TRP A 655 -35.79 0.62 -6.58
N GLY A 656 -35.23 1.76 -6.17
CA GLY A 656 -34.86 2.03 -4.78
C GLY A 656 -36.05 1.86 -3.84
N GLU A 657 -37.21 2.47 -4.15
CA GLU A 657 -38.43 2.31 -3.38
C GLU A 657 -38.96 0.87 -3.33
N PHE A 658 -38.82 0.12 -4.41
CA PHE A 658 -39.20 -1.28 -4.48
C PHE A 658 -38.35 -2.12 -3.50
N PHE A 659 -37.04 -2.01 -3.55
CA PHE A 659 -36.13 -2.79 -2.70
C PHE A 659 -36.28 -2.41 -1.21
N ASP A 660 -36.47 -1.15 -0.88
CA ASP A 660 -36.67 -0.73 0.52
C ASP A 660 -37.97 -1.29 1.15
N LYS A 661 -38.96 -1.69 0.35
CA LYS A 661 -40.21 -2.31 0.80
C LYS A 661 -40.14 -3.82 1.00
N LEU A 662 -39.07 -4.48 0.49
CA LEU A 662 -38.95 -5.94 0.56
C LEU A 662 -38.61 -6.40 1.97
N LYS A 663 -39.25 -7.50 2.41
CA LYS A 663 -39.01 -8.08 3.73
C LYS A 663 -39.34 -9.59 3.75
N GLY A 664 -38.65 -10.30 4.62
CA GLY A 664 -38.90 -11.72 4.91
C GLY A 664 -37.83 -12.67 4.33
N GLU A 665 -38.11 -13.95 4.48
CA GLU A 665 -37.21 -15.02 4.03
C GLU A 665 -37.33 -15.28 2.53
N LEU A 666 -36.24 -15.12 1.83
CA LEU A 666 -36.11 -15.36 0.39
C LEU A 666 -35.72 -16.83 0.13
N PHE A 667 -36.56 -17.53 -0.63
CA PHE A 667 -36.37 -18.96 -0.95
C PHE A 667 -35.66 -19.14 -2.31
N ILE A 668 -34.35 -19.34 -2.29
CA ILE A 668 -33.46 -19.42 -3.47
C ILE A 668 -32.52 -20.64 -3.46
N PRO A 669 -32.95 -21.84 -3.09
CA PRO A 669 -32.04 -23.00 -2.92
C PRO A 669 -31.28 -23.35 -4.21
N LYS A 670 -31.86 -23.14 -5.40
CA LYS A 670 -31.22 -23.42 -6.67
C LYS A 670 -30.01 -22.51 -6.93
N LEU A 671 -30.07 -21.23 -6.52
CA LEU A 671 -28.95 -20.32 -6.60
C LEU A 671 -27.86 -20.72 -5.59
N VAL A 672 -28.24 -20.97 -4.33
CA VAL A 672 -27.32 -21.36 -3.24
C VAL A 672 -26.57 -22.65 -3.61
N ASN A 673 -27.24 -23.67 -4.13
CA ASN A 673 -26.59 -24.91 -4.57
C ASN A 673 -25.62 -24.65 -5.74
N HIS A 674 -26.02 -23.84 -6.72
CA HIS A 674 -25.14 -23.53 -7.84
C HIS A 674 -23.85 -22.81 -7.39
N VAL A 675 -23.98 -21.85 -6.48
CA VAL A 675 -22.82 -21.11 -5.92
C VAL A 675 -21.94 -22.04 -5.09
N TYR A 676 -22.52 -23.03 -4.37
CA TYR A 676 -21.76 -24.08 -3.71
C TYR A 676 -20.91 -24.90 -4.71
N ASP A 677 -21.51 -25.31 -5.83
CA ASP A 677 -20.82 -26.07 -6.89
C ASP A 677 -19.67 -25.27 -7.51
N LEU A 678 -19.85 -23.95 -7.72
CA LEU A 678 -18.77 -23.05 -8.16
C LEU A 678 -17.61 -23.00 -7.16
N CYS A 679 -17.94 -22.86 -5.87
CA CYS A 679 -16.96 -22.83 -4.80
C CYS A 679 -16.18 -24.16 -4.71
N GLU A 680 -16.87 -25.30 -4.89
CA GLU A 680 -16.24 -26.63 -4.89
C GLU A 680 -15.32 -26.83 -6.10
N LYS A 681 -15.74 -26.42 -7.31
CA LYS A 681 -14.88 -26.41 -8.50
C LYS A 681 -13.62 -25.60 -8.28
N ALA A 682 -13.75 -24.36 -7.76
CA ALA A 682 -12.61 -23.52 -7.44
C ALA A 682 -11.71 -24.13 -6.36
N ALA A 683 -12.27 -24.85 -5.36
CA ALA A 683 -11.49 -25.60 -4.37
C ALA A 683 -10.65 -26.71 -4.99
N ASN A 684 -11.23 -27.45 -5.93
CA ASN A 684 -10.54 -28.54 -6.61
C ASN A 684 -9.41 -28.02 -7.51
N VAL A 685 -9.64 -26.92 -8.22
CA VAL A 685 -8.58 -26.20 -9.00
C VAL A 685 -7.47 -25.72 -8.09
N ALA A 686 -7.82 -25.02 -7.00
CA ALA A 686 -6.86 -24.52 -6.04
C ALA A 686 -6.01 -25.64 -5.42
N LYS A 687 -6.63 -26.79 -5.11
CA LYS A 687 -5.94 -27.97 -4.58
C LYS A 687 -4.98 -28.58 -5.61
N ALA A 688 -5.43 -28.72 -6.86
CA ALA A 688 -4.63 -29.28 -7.94
C ALA A 688 -3.40 -28.44 -8.27
N LYS A 689 -3.50 -27.10 -8.14
CA LYS A 689 -2.43 -26.13 -8.42
C LYS A 689 -1.64 -25.70 -7.17
N ASP A 690 -1.95 -26.19 -5.98
CA ASP A 690 -1.50 -25.65 -4.66
C ASP A 690 -1.72 -24.14 -4.53
N ASP A 691 -2.78 -23.62 -5.16
CA ASP A 691 -3.11 -22.21 -5.20
C ASP A 691 -3.83 -21.77 -3.93
N LYS A 692 -3.07 -21.23 -2.97
CA LYS A 692 -3.59 -20.78 -1.67
C LYS A 692 -4.38 -19.46 -1.79
N VAL A 693 -4.07 -18.65 -2.78
CA VAL A 693 -4.73 -17.35 -3.00
C VAL A 693 -6.14 -17.59 -3.55
N LEU A 694 -6.29 -18.43 -4.57
CA LEU A 694 -7.60 -18.86 -5.06
C LEU A 694 -8.43 -19.51 -3.95
N ASN A 695 -7.81 -20.42 -3.16
CA ASN A 695 -8.49 -21.06 -2.03
C ASN A 695 -8.91 -20.08 -0.93
N TYR A 696 -8.23 -18.94 -0.81
CA TYR A 696 -8.55 -17.89 0.15
C TYR A 696 -9.73 -17.04 -0.34
N PHE A 697 -9.72 -16.55 -1.58
CA PHE A 697 -10.73 -15.66 -2.12
C PHE A 697 -12.06 -16.36 -2.42
N ARG A 698 -12.06 -17.58 -2.98
CA ARG A 698 -13.29 -18.32 -3.31
C ARG A 698 -14.31 -18.41 -2.17
N LYS A 699 -13.81 -18.49 -0.91
CA LYS A 699 -14.64 -18.65 0.28
C LYS A 699 -15.59 -17.48 0.56
N ARG A 700 -15.29 -16.31 -0.01
CA ARG A 700 -16.11 -15.09 0.18
C ARG A 700 -16.70 -14.57 -1.13
N ALA A 701 -16.12 -14.90 -2.27
CA ALA A 701 -16.69 -14.59 -3.58
C ALA A 701 -18.10 -15.18 -3.76
N VAL A 702 -18.39 -16.31 -3.11
CA VAL A 702 -19.72 -16.97 -3.09
C VAL A 702 -20.83 -16.01 -2.62
N PHE A 703 -20.57 -15.24 -1.56
CA PHE A 703 -21.56 -14.29 -1.04
C PHE A 703 -21.86 -13.19 -2.05
N TYR A 704 -20.86 -12.67 -2.75
CA TYR A 704 -21.05 -11.66 -3.78
C TYR A 704 -21.81 -12.21 -5.00
N ALA A 705 -21.54 -13.46 -5.39
CA ALA A 705 -22.29 -14.14 -6.44
C ALA A 705 -23.79 -14.22 -6.10
N GLU A 706 -24.14 -14.52 -4.85
CA GLU A 706 -25.52 -14.49 -4.37
C GLU A 706 -26.05 -13.06 -4.28
N TRP A 707 -25.35 -12.17 -3.58
CA TRP A 707 -25.84 -10.82 -3.25
C TRP A 707 -26.11 -9.97 -4.48
N PHE A 708 -25.27 -10.00 -5.50
CA PHE A 708 -25.50 -9.21 -6.72
C PHE A 708 -26.51 -9.88 -7.69
N THR A 709 -26.74 -11.18 -7.56
CA THR A 709 -27.74 -11.90 -8.36
C THR A 709 -29.14 -11.76 -7.76
N ILE A 710 -29.28 -11.68 -6.44
CA ILE A 710 -30.60 -11.57 -5.78
C ILE A 710 -31.41 -10.36 -6.26
N PRO A 711 -30.86 -9.11 -6.32
CA PRO A 711 -31.62 -7.96 -6.83
C PRO A 711 -32.13 -8.18 -8.26
N ARG A 712 -31.31 -8.74 -9.14
CA ARG A 712 -31.68 -9.08 -10.52
C ARG A 712 -32.87 -10.04 -10.59
N ILE A 713 -32.81 -11.12 -9.81
CA ILE A 713 -33.86 -12.13 -9.71
C ILE A 713 -35.17 -11.50 -9.24
N LEU A 714 -35.12 -10.71 -8.17
CA LEU A 714 -36.30 -10.07 -7.56
C LEU A 714 -36.96 -9.06 -8.51
N ALA A 715 -36.15 -8.22 -9.17
CA ALA A 715 -36.66 -7.24 -10.14
C ALA A 715 -37.37 -7.93 -11.31
N ARG A 716 -36.71 -8.93 -11.91
CA ARG A 716 -37.29 -9.72 -13.00
C ARG A 716 -38.57 -10.46 -12.55
N HIS A 717 -38.51 -11.15 -11.40
CA HIS A 717 -39.63 -11.93 -10.88
C HIS A 717 -40.84 -11.06 -10.58
N TRP A 718 -40.60 -9.85 -10.06
CA TRP A 718 -41.66 -8.87 -9.82
C TRP A 718 -42.35 -8.42 -11.13
N LEU A 719 -41.58 -8.04 -12.15
CA LEU A 719 -42.13 -7.56 -13.41
C LEU A 719 -42.94 -8.64 -14.14
N GLU A 720 -42.45 -9.91 -14.10
CA GLU A 720 -43.12 -11.04 -14.76
C GLU A 720 -44.43 -11.48 -14.08
N ASN A 721 -44.62 -11.10 -12.82
CA ASN A 721 -45.67 -11.69 -12.00
C ASN A 721 -46.53 -10.69 -11.19
N LYS A 722 -46.19 -9.38 -11.18
CA LYS A 722 -46.89 -8.35 -10.37
C LYS A 722 -48.40 -8.32 -10.55
N ASP A 723 -48.90 -8.71 -11.72
CA ASP A 723 -50.34 -8.68 -12.06
C ASP A 723 -51.05 -10.01 -11.76
N LYS A 724 -50.34 -11.02 -11.27
CA LYS A 724 -50.89 -12.34 -10.97
C LYS A 724 -51.49 -12.39 -9.56
N LYS A 725 -52.65 -12.98 -9.41
CA LYS A 725 -53.25 -13.29 -8.11
C LYS A 725 -52.38 -14.33 -7.37
N ASN A 726 -52.12 -14.15 -6.10
CA ASN A 726 -51.28 -15.03 -5.24
C ASN A 726 -49.78 -15.04 -5.60
N PHE A 727 -49.27 -13.97 -6.15
CA PHE A 727 -47.84 -13.79 -6.37
C PHE A 727 -47.07 -13.63 -5.04
N ASN A 728 -46.01 -14.37 -4.87
CA ASN A 728 -45.07 -14.25 -3.73
C ASN A 728 -43.67 -13.86 -4.23
N ILE A 729 -43.28 -12.62 -3.98
CA ILE A 729 -41.98 -12.07 -4.37
C ILE A 729 -40.79 -12.80 -3.74
N MET A 730 -40.98 -13.39 -2.53
CA MET A 730 -39.93 -14.09 -1.79
C MET A 730 -39.72 -15.56 -2.26
N LYS A 731 -40.48 -16.03 -3.27
CA LYS A 731 -40.29 -17.36 -3.88
C LYS A 731 -40.06 -17.24 -5.39
N PRO A 732 -38.98 -16.65 -5.82
CA PRO A 732 -38.74 -16.42 -7.25
C PRO A 732 -38.36 -17.73 -7.98
N VAL A 733 -38.65 -17.76 -9.25
CA VAL A 733 -38.17 -18.81 -10.16
C VAL A 733 -36.76 -18.44 -10.63
N ILE A 734 -35.79 -19.28 -10.33
CA ILE A 734 -34.39 -19.12 -10.73
C ILE A 734 -34.20 -19.66 -12.16
N LYS A 735 -33.81 -18.80 -13.08
CA LYS A 735 -33.52 -19.13 -14.49
C LYS A 735 -32.05 -19.50 -14.69
N LYS A 736 -31.71 -20.08 -15.84
CA LYS A 736 -30.33 -20.36 -16.21
C LYS A 736 -29.49 -19.07 -16.28
N SER A 737 -30.04 -18.00 -16.89
CA SER A 737 -29.36 -16.70 -16.97
C SER A 737 -29.04 -16.06 -15.62
N ASP A 738 -29.77 -16.41 -14.56
CA ASP A 738 -29.44 -15.95 -13.21
C ASP A 738 -28.22 -16.71 -12.66
N LEU A 739 -28.13 -18.02 -12.96
CA LEU A 739 -26.98 -18.85 -12.56
C LEU A 739 -25.73 -18.46 -13.33
N ASP A 740 -25.85 -18.24 -14.64
CA ASP A 740 -24.74 -17.77 -15.49
C ASP A 740 -24.24 -16.39 -15.03
N PHE A 741 -25.14 -15.51 -14.57
CA PHE A 741 -24.79 -14.23 -13.98
C PHE A 741 -24.05 -14.38 -12.63
N ALA A 742 -24.53 -15.29 -11.78
CA ALA A 742 -23.85 -15.58 -10.50
C ALA A 742 -22.43 -16.13 -10.72
N GLU A 743 -22.23 -17.00 -11.72
CA GLU A 743 -20.91 -17.50 -12.10
C GLU A 743 -20.00 -16.36 -12.60
N LEU A 744 -20.51 -15.47 -13.45
CA LEU A 744 -19.76 -14.29 -13.91
C LEU A 744 -19.34 -13.38 -12.74
N VAL A 745 -20.24 -13.11 -11.79
CA VAL A 745 -19.90 -12.31 -10.60
C VAL A 745 -18.84 -13.01 -9.75
N PHE A 746 -18.99 -14.33 -9.52
CA PHE A 746 -18.01 -15.12 -8.76
C PHE A 746 -16.61 -15.02 -9.36
N ASP A 747 -16.50 -15.25 -10.66
CA ASP A 747 -15.24 -15.19 -11.40
C ASP A 747 -14.65 -13.77 -11.37
N THR A 748 -15.48 -12.75 -11.59
CA THR A 748 -15.05 -11.35 -11.59
C THR A 748 -14.51 -10.90 -10.22
N VAL A 749 -15.17 -11.29 -9.13
CA VAL A 749 -14.71 -10.96 -7.77
C VAL A 749 -13.35 -11.60 -7.48
N ILE A 750 -13.18 -12.88 -7.81
CA ILE A 750 -11.90 -13.59 -7.62
C ILE A 750 -10.81 -12.94 -8.48
N TYR A 751 -11.11 -12.68 -9.75
CA TYR A 751 -10.16 -12.08 -10.69
C TYR A 751 -9.59 -10.75 -10.17
N TYR A 752 -10.46 -9.83 -9.78
CA TYR A 752 -9.99 -8.53 -9.29
C TYR A 752 -9.35 -8.60 -7.89
N GLN A 753 -9.83 -9.48 -7.01
CA GLN A 753 -9.15 -9.71 -5.72
C GLN A 753 -7.74 -10.28 -5.92
N ASP A 754 -7.55 -11.19 -6.87
CA ASP A 754 -6.23 -11.73 -7.20
C ASP A 754 -5.33 -10.67 -7.85
N LEU A 755 -5.86 -9.92 -8.81
CA LEU A 755 -5.16 -8.84 -9.50
C LEU A 755 -4.60 -7.79 -8.51
N PHE A 756 -5.39 -7.38 -7.52
CA PHE A 756 -5.00 -6.35 -6.56
C PHE A 756 -4.18 -6.89 -5.37
N PHE A 757 -4.49 -8.09 -4.91
CA PHE A 757 -4.01 -8.56 -3.61
C PHE A 757 -3.27 -9.90 -3.68
N GLY A 758 -3.39 -10.67 -4.76
CA GLY A 758 -2.87 -12.03 -4.84
C GLY A 758 -1.38 -12.13 -4.57
N LYS A 759 -0.58 -11.36 -5.32
CA LYS A 759 0.88 -11.33 -5.12
C LYS A 759 1.28 -10.84 -3.73
N MET A 760 0.60 -9.83 -3.21
CA MET A 760 0.89 -9.27 -1.88
C MET A 760 0.63 -10.31 -0.77
N LEU A 761 -0.44 -11.11 -0.91
CA LEU A 761 -0.75 -12.23 0.02
C LEU A 761 0.32 -13.31 -0.05
N GLU A 762 0.76 -13.70 -1.25
CA GLU A 762 1.83 -14.68 -1.42
C GLU A 762 3.13 -14.24 -0.76
N ASP A 763 3.55 -13.02 -1.04
CA ASP A 763 4.76 -12.43 -0.47
C ASP A 763 4.67 -12.38 1.07
N CYS A 764 3.51 -11.99 1.60
CA CYS A 764 3.26 -11.98 3.04
C CYS A 764 3.35 -13.39 3.65
N TRP A 765 2.76 -14.40 3.01
CA TRP A 765 2.79 -15.78 3.51
C TRP A 765 4.16 -16.44 3.40
N GLN A 766 4.94 -16.12 2.36
CA GLN A 766 6.31 -16.61 2.20
C GLN A 766 7.25 -15.97 3.23
N ASN A 767 7.18 -14.66 3.41
CA ASN A 767 8.00 -13.94 4.39
C ASN A 767 7.68 -14.36 5.83
N GLY A 768 6.40 -14.52 6.18
CA GLY A 768 5.99 -15.03 7.49
C GLY A 768 6.53 -16.43 7.79
N LYS A 769 6.57 -17.32 6.80
CA LYS A 769 7.18 -18.66 6.95
C LYS A 769 8.68 -18.59 7.17
N ASN A 770 9.37 -17.73 6.44
CA ASN A 770 10.81 -17.55 6.57
C ASN A 770 11.20 -16.97 7.94
N GLU A 771 10.45 -15.97 8.45
CA GLU A 771 10.68 -15.43 9.78
C GLU A 771 10.48 -16.47 10.90
N PHE A 772 9.43 -17.28 10.82
CA PHE A 772 9.20 -18.35 11.79
C PHE A 772 10.25 -19.48 11.67
N ALA A 773 10.69 -19.82 10.46
CA ALA A 773 11.73 -20.80 10.23
C ALA A 773 13.09 -20.33 10.77
N VAL A 774 13.46 -19.09 10.51
CA VAL A 774 14.73 -18.48 11.02
C VAL A 774 14.68 -18.35 12.54
N ARG A 775 13.59 -17.87 13.13
CA ARG A 775 13.43 -17.84 14.60
C ARG A 775 13.50 -19.23 15.21
N ARG A 776 12.93 -20.25 14.57
CA ARG A 776 12.98 -21.64 15.04
C ARG A 776 14.40 -22.22 14.96
N GLN A 777 15.14 -21.94 13.87
CA GLN A 777 16.56 -22.33 13.73
C GLN A 777 17.47 -21.62 14.72
N LEU A 778 17.29 -20.29 14.90
CA LEU A 778 18.04 -19.54 15.89
C LEU A 778 17.79 -20.02 17.32
N HIS A 779 16.55 -20.35 17.69
CA HIS A 779 16.23 -20.91 18.98
C HIS A 779 16.78 -22.33 19.16
N THR A 780 16.76 -23.15 18.10
CA THR A 780 17.29 -24.53 18.18
C THR A 780 18.82 -24.52 18.28
N SER A 781 19.50 -23.72 17.45
CA SER A 781 20.97 -23.64 17.47
C SER A 781 21.52 -23.00 18.78
N ARG A 782 20.87 -21.99 19.33
CA ARG A 782 21.25 -21.36 20.60
C ARG A 782 21.07 -22.31 21.78
N ASN A 783 19.98 -23.06 21.81
CA ASN A 783 19.71 -24.04 22.86
C ASN A 783 20.64 -25.26 22.74
N GLU A 784 20.96 -25.72 21.54
CA GLU A 784 21.92 -26.83 21.32
C GLU A 784 23.34 -26.42 21.66
N GLY A 785 23.83 -25.28 21.22
CA GLY A 785 25.15 -24.77 21.62
C GLY A 785 25.27 -24.53 23.12
N MET A 786 24.23 -24.05 23.79
CA MET A 786 24.20 -23.89 25.24
C MET A 786 24.14 -25.23 25.98
N PHE A 787 23.47 -26.23 25.42
CA PHE A 787 23.44 -27.59 26.00
C PHE A 787 24.84 -28.22 26.00
N ASP A 788 25.60 -28.08 24.92
CA ASP A 788 26.95 -28.65 24.80
C ASP A 788 27.97 -28.07 25.80
N THR A 789 27.77 -26.80 26.23
CA THR A 789 28.64 -26.15 27.24
C THR A 789 28.44 -26.66 28.66
N LEU A 790 27.38 -27.39 28.95
CA LEU A 790 27.13 -27.98 30.27
C LEU A 790 28.02 -29.19 30.53
N PRO A 791 28.50 -29.40 31.78
CA PRO A 791 29.21 -30.62 32.17
C PRO A 791 28.36 -31.89 31.98
N LYS A 792 28.98 -33.04 32.01
CA LYS A 792 28.24 -34.34 31.98
C LYS A 792 27.23 -34.49 33.12
N GLU A 793 27.63 -33.98 34.32
CA GLU A 793 26.76 -33.96 35.50
C GLU A 793 26.78 -32.51 36.08
N PHE A 794 25.61 -31.98 36.42
CA PHE A 794 25.47 -30.61 36.88
C PHE A 794 24.21 -30.40 37.73
N SER A 795 24.26 -29.35 38.58
CA SER A 795 23.08 -28.88 39.33
C SER A 795 22.36 -27.74 38.60
N VAL A 796 21.14 -27.42 39.03
CA VAL A 796 20.37 -26.25 38.51
C VAL A 796 21.18 -24.94 38.66
N ASN A 797 21.93 -24.79 39.78
CA ASN A 797 22.76 -23.61 39.99
C ASN A 797 23.93 -23.51 38.99
N VAL A 798 24.56 -24.65 38.69
CA VAL A 798 25.63 -24.72 37.69
C VAL A 798 25.07 -24.39 36.30
N ALA A 799 23.92 -24.97 35.94
CA ALA A 799 23.24 -24.65 34.67
C ALA A 799 22.84 -23.16 34.61
N ALA A 800 22.26 -22.60 35.65
CA ALA A 800 21.90 -21.19 35.71
C ALA A 800 23.11 -20.25 35.46
N LYS A 801 24.25 -20.59 36.06
CA LYS A 801 25.50 -19.82 35.90
C LYS A 801 26.09 -19.94 34.50
N ILE A 802 26.13 -21.14 33.93
CA ILE A 802 26.70 -21.39 32.59
C ILE A 802 25.80 -20.80 31.51
N LEU A 803 24.48 -20.92 31.68
CA LEU A 803 23.50 -20.44 30.72
C LEU A 803 23.20 -18.92 30.88
N ASN A 804 23.78 -18.29 31.90
CA ASN A 804 23.57 -16.89 32.28
C ASN A 804 22.06 -16.52 32.43
N ILE A 805 21.32 -17.36 33.13
CA ILE A 805 19.88 -17.18 33.39
C ILE A 805 19.57 -17.39 34.88
N ASN A 806 18.45 -16.87 35.36
CA ASN A 806 18.08 -17.05 36.75
C ASN A 806 17.69 -18.52 37.06
N TYR A 807 17.71 -18.88 38.34
CA TYR A 807 17.44 -20.26 38.81
C TYR A 807 16.12 -20.84 38.32
N SER A 808 15.05 -20.05 38.34
CA SER A 808 13.70 -20.50 37.89
C SER A 808 13.69 -20.82 36.40
N ALA A 809 14.31 -19.97 35.58
CA ALA A 809 14.44 -20.16 34.12
C ALA A 809 15.33 -21.40 33.81
N ALA A 810 16.45 -21.58 34.54
CA ALA A 810 17.29 -22.75 34.43
C ALA A 810 16.54 -24.04 34.77
N SER A 811 15.82 -24.06 35.90
CA SER A 811 15.01 -25.19 36.31
C SER A 811 13.95 -25.53 35.23
N SER A 812 13.28 -24.54 34.69
CA SER A 812 12.29 -24.72 33.59
C SER A 812 12.93 -25.26 32.31
N GLN A 813 14.16 -24.80 31.98
CA GLN A 813 14.90 -25.30 30.82
C GLN A 813 15.37 -26.75 30.99
N LEU A 814 15.87 -27.11 32.19
CA LEU A 814 16.28 -28.47 32.48
C LEU A 814 15.10 -29.43 32.43
N ASN A 815 13.92 -29.05 32.91
CA ASN A 815 12.70 -29.87 32.76
C ASN A 815 12.33 -30.08 31.30
N ARG A 816 12.46 -29.06 30.42
CA ARG A 816 12.23 -29.19 28.98
C ARG A 816 13.22 -30.16 28.33
N TRP A 817 14.51 -30.11 28.68
CA TRP A 817 15.50 -31.04 28.17
C TRP A 817 15.29 -32.46 28.69
N ALA A 818 14.83 -32.62 29.91
CA ALA A 818 14.44 -33.94 30.46
C ALA A 818 13.24 -34.54 29.74
N GLN A 819 12.20 -33.74 29.42
CA GLN A 819 11.06 -34.16 28.59
C GLN A 819 11.47 -34.57 27.17
N ARG A 820 12.62 -34.07 26.66
CA ARG A 820 13.19 -34.45 25.36
C ARG A 820 14.21 -35.61 25.49
N ASN A 821 14.35 -36.24 26.65
CA ASN A 821 15.32 -37.28 26.93
C ASN A 821 16.79 -36.87 26.71
N MET A 822 17.11 -35.60 26.77
CA MET A 822 18.50 -35.07 26.64
C MET A 822 19.27 -35.15 27.96
N ILE A 823 18.57 -35.06 29.07
CA ILE A 823 19.15 -35.21 30.44
C ILE A 823 18.24 -36.05 31.33
N VAL A 824 18.84 -36.68 32.32
CA VAL A 824 18.14 -37.46 33.35
C VAL A 824 18.47 -36.94 34.73
N LYS A 825 17.53 -36.98 35.64
CA LYS A 825 17.69 -36.54 37.02
C LYS A 825 18.26 -37.69 37.90
N GLU A 826 19.52 -37.63 38.29
CA GLU A 826 20.17 -38.57 39.17
C GLU A 826 20.18 -38.08 40.63
N GLY A 827 19.02 -38.15 41.34
CA GLY A 827 18.94 -37.78 42.76
C GLY A 827 18.51 -36.30 43.04
N LYS A 828 18.59 -35.89 44.33
CA LYS A 828 18.17 -34.53 44.73
C LYS A 828 19.08 -33.43 44.12
N GLY A 829 18.61 -32.82 43.00
CA GLY A 829 19.26 -31.61 42.46
C GLY A 829 20.38 -31.85 41.45
N VAL A 830 20.69 -33.10 41.07
CA VAL A 830 21.74 -33.42 40.09
C VAL A 830 21.10 -33.91 38.80
N TRP A 831 21.54 -33.36 37.67
CA TRP A 831 21.14 -33.69 36.30
C TRP A 831 22.35 -34.28 35.56
N LYS A 832 22.13 -35.26 34.71
CA LYS A 832 23.15 -35.91 33.89
C LYS A 832 22.73 -35.92 32.42
N LYS A 833 23.67 -35.59 31.53
CA LYS A 833 23.45 -35.72 30.08
C LYS A 833 23.23 -37.18 29.70
N VAL A 834 22.22 -37.45 28.90
CA VAL A 834 22.05 -38.76 28.26
C VAL A 834 23.01 -38.79 27.08
N SER A 835 23.96 -39.76 27.09
CA SER A 835 25.00 -39.88 26.07
C SER A 835 24.44 -40.32 24.74
#